data_dbd03cf18cbb385c77bc9890ae268419
#
_entry.id   dbd03cf18cbb385c77bc9890ae268419
#
_cell.length_a   1.000
_cell.length_b   1.000
_cell.length_c   1.000
_cell.angle_alpha   90.00
_cell.angle_beta   90.00
_cell.angle_gamma   90.00
#
_symmetry.space_group_name_H-M   'P 1'
#
loop_
_entity.id
_entity.type
_entity.pdbx_description
1 polymer ?
#
loop_
_entity_poly.entity_id
_entity_poly.type
_entity_poly.pdbx_seq_one_letter_code
_entity_poly.pdbx_strand_id
1 'polypeptide(L)'
;MAAKYAIIEAMDKYEKIAQELGVSLKQIDTVLSLTAEGSTIPFIARYRKDMTGNLDEVAIKAIIDRDKSLTALAERKETVLAKIEEQGKLTEALKQAIEAAEKLADVEELYLPYKEKRRTKATIAREAGLFPLARLILQNSPDLEAEARKFTCEAFPTETAALAGAVDILVEAISEDTQLRALTYQEIHGHSLMTSTLKDESLDTKRTFEIYYDFSEKIKNMQGYRTLALNRGEKLGVLKVGFEHQLDRIIRIFEARFKTKNAYVDEVIQQAVKKKIVPAIERRIRTELTEVAEDGAIQLFSENLRNLLLIPPLKGRVVLGFDPAFRTGAKLAVVDETGKMLATQVIYPVAPAKPAQIEQAKKDLSSLIKEFGVEIIAIGNGTASRESEAFGAEVLHDHPGVRYVIVNESGASVYSASELARHEFPELTVEKRSAISIARRLQDPLAELVKIDAKSIGVGQYQHDVNQKKLTESLDFVVDTVVNQVGVNINTASPSLLAHVAGLNKTISENIVKYREEEGMILSRAQIKKVPRLGAKAFEQAAGFLRIPESKNILDNTGVHPESYKEVEKLFQLLEITDLDASAQEKLKAVNIKEMSTQLDLGPETLKDIIADLLKPGRDLRDSFDAPVLRQDVLDIKDLHIGQKLEGVVRNVVDFGAFVDIGIHEDGLIHISHMSKQFIKHPSQVVSVGDLVTVWVKKIDVEREKVNLSLVAPNESD
;
A
#
# COMPACT_ATOMS: atom_id res chain seq x y z
N MET A 1 -15.82 38.46 14.53
CA MET A 1 -15.33 38.28 13.14
C MET A 1 -14.58 36.98 12.95
N ALA A 2 -13.60 36.64 13.78
CA ALA A 2 -12.82 35.37 13.66
C ALA A 2 -13.65 34.08 13.61
N ALA A 3 -14.66 33.93 14.48
CA ALA A 3 -15.54 32.76 14.46
C ALA A 3 -16.37 32.62 13.15
N LYS A 4 -16.77 33.74 12.54
CA LYS A 4 -17.50 33.72 11.27
C LYS A 4 -16.60 33.35 10.09
N TYR A 5 -15.33 33.78 10.11
CA TYR A 5 -14.32 33.38 9.12
C TYR A 5 -13.99 31.89 9.24
N ALA A 6 -13.78 31.37 10.44
CA ALA A 6 -13.50 29.95 10.68
C ALA A 6 -14.63 29.03 10.19
N ILE A 7 -15.91 29.47 10.35
CA ILE A 7 -17.07 28.72 9.85
C ILE A 7 -17.11 28.71 8.31
N ILE A 8 -16.84 29.84 7.66
CA ILE A 8 -16.82 29.93 6.19
C ILE A 8 -15.71 29.05 5.62
N GLU A 9 -14.52 29.14 6.19
CA GLU A 9 -13.35 28.34 5.78
C GLU A 9 -13.56 26.84 5.98
N ALA A 10 -14.22 26.44 7.07
CA ALA A 10 -14.62 25.05 7.30
C ALA A 10 -15.68 24.59 6.28
N MET A 11 -16.65 25.44 5.90
CA MET A 11 -17.64 25.14 4.88
C MET A 11 -17.00 24.94 3.51
N ASP A 12 -16.11 25.84 3.09
CA ASP A 12 -15.38 25.73 1.80
C ASP A 12 -14.56 24.43 1.75
N LYS A 13 -13.89 24.06 2.87
CA LYS A 13 -13.16 22.81 3.01
C LYS A 13 -14.07 21.59 2.85
N TYR A 14 -15.23 21.58 3.52
CA TYR A 14 -16.17 20.47 3.43
C TYR A 14 -16.84 20.37 2.06
N GLU A 15 -17.14 21.49 1.41
CA GLU A 15 -17.66 21.50 0.04
C GLU A 15 -16.66 20.86 -0.94
N LYS A 16 -15.37 21.17 -0.78
CA LYS A 16 -14.31 20.57 -1.59
C LYS A 16 -14.20 19.06 -1.38
N ILE A 17 -14.20 18.59 -0.12
CA ILE A 17 -14.22 17.16 0.20
C ILE A 17 -15.46 16.48 -0.41
N ALA A 18 -16.63 17.10 -0.26
CA ALA A 18 -17.90 16.60 -0.79
C ALA A 18 -17.84 16.41 -2.32
N GLN A 19 -17.32 17.39 -3.01
CA GLN A 19 -17.20 17.36 -4.47
C GLN A 19 -16.19 16.29 -4.94
N GLU A 20 -15.03 16.18 -4.29
CA GLU A 20 -13.99 15.25 -4.67
C GLU A 20 -14.33 13.79 -4.38
N LEU A 21 -14.98 13.52 -3.23
CA LEU A 21 -15.30 12.16 -2.78
C LEU A 21 -16.73 11.72 -3.08
N GLY A 22 -17.58 12.61 -3.59
CA GLY A 22 -18.99 12.29 -3.89
C GLY A 22 -19.84 12.02 -2.64
N VAL A 23 -19.50 12.64 -1.51
CA VAL A 23 -20.20 12.48 -0.22
C VAL A 23 -20.92 13.79 0.16
N SER A 24 -21.94 13.70 1.03
CA SER A 24 -22.66 14.87 1.51
C SER A 24 -21.92 15.59 2.65
N LEU A 25 -22.14 16.89 2.80
CA LEU A 25 -21.62 17.69 3.92
C LEU A 25 -21.97 17.09 5.28
N LYS A 26 -23.19 16.55 5.42
CA LYS A 26 -23.64 15.88 6.65
C LYS A 26 -22.79 14.64 6.97
N GLN A 27 -22.46 13.84 5.97
CA GLN A 27 -21.60 12.66 6.15
C GLN A 27 -20.20 13.05 6.62
N ILE A 28 -19.62 14.09 6.01
CA ILE A 28 -18.30 14.62 6.41
C ILE A 28 -18.30 15.07 7.86
N ASP A 29 -19.25 15.92 8.22
CA ASP A 29 -19.39 16.45 9.59
C ASP A 29 -19.57 15.32 10.61
N THR A 30 -20.44 14.35 10.30
CA THR A 30 -20.67 13.18 11.16
C THR A 30 -19.40 12.35 11.36
N VAL A 31 -18.66 12.05 10.27
CA VAL A 31 -17.43 11.26 10.35
C VAL A 31 -16.37 11.98 11.19
N LEU A 32 -16.16 13.28 10.94
CA LEU A 32 -15.16 14.07 11.65
C LEU A 32 -15.52 14.24 13.14
N SER A 33 -16.80 14.46 13.45
CA SER A 33 -17.31 14.54 14.84
C SER A 33 -17.08 13.23 15.58
N LEU A 34 -17.49 12.08 15.01
CA LEU A 34 -17.29 10.77 15.63
C LEU A 34 -15.80 10.45 15.83
N THR A 35 -14.96 10.86 14.87
CA THR A 35 -13.50 10.69 14.98
C THR A 35 -12.92 11.56 16.09
N ALA A 36 -13.37 12.80 16.22
CA ALA A 36 -12.97 13.72 17.30
C ALA A 36 -13.38 13.21 18.68
N GLU A 37 -14.53 12.53 18.78
CA GLU A 37 -14.97 11.82 20.00
C GLU A 37 -14.16 10.56 20.30
N GLY A 38 -13.23 10.17 19.45
CA GLY A 38 -12.34 9.01 19.59
C GLY A 38 -12.94 7.68 19.11
N SER A 39 -13.93 7.72 18.22
CA SER A 39 -14.42 6.52 17.55
C SER A 39 -13.44 6.08 16.47
N THR A 40 -13.19 4.77 16.39
CA THR A 40 -12.29 4.17 15.40
C THR A 40 -12.99 3.99 14.05
N ILE A 41 -12.23 3.97 12.96
CA ILE A 41 -12.79 3.80 11.60
C ILE A 41 -13.63 2.52 11.48
N PRO A 42 -13.16 1.32 11.93
CA PRO A 42 -13.97 0.11 11.87
C PRO A 42 -15.28 0.21 12.67
N PHE A 43 -15.24 0.85 13.84
CA PHE A 43 -16.43 1.05 14.65
C PHE A 43 -17.46 1.98 13.96
N ILE A 44 -17.00 3.08 13.39
CA ILE A 44 -17.89 4.01 12.64
C ILE A 44 -18.50 3.28 11.45
N ALA A 45 -17.71 2.58 10.65
CA ALA A 45 -18.16 1.86 9.46
C ALA A 45 -19.15 0.75 9.77
N ARG A 46 -19.02 0.06 10.92
CA ARG A 46 -19.87 -1.07 11.27
C ARG A 46 -21.08 -0.67 12.10
N TYR A 47 -20.92 0.22 13.10
CA TYR A 47 -21.93 0.47 14.14
C TYR A 47 -22.54 1.88 14.08
N ARG A 48 -22.12 2.72 13.14
CA ARG A 48 -22.65 4.08 12.94
C ARG A 48 -23.13 4.32 11.49
N LYS A 49 -23.50 3.24 10.79
CA LYS A 49 -23.93 3.27 9.38
C LYS A 49 -25.12 4.20 9.13
N ASP A 50 -26.12 4.14 9.97
CA ASP A 50 -27.31 5.00 9.82
C ASP A 50 -26.97 6.49 10.00
N MET A 51 -25.96 6.81 10.81
CA MET A 51 -25.50 8.19 10.98
C MET A 51 -24.67 8.67 9.79
N THR A 52 -23.82 7.79 9.24
CA THR A 52 -22.89 8.11 8.13
C THR A 52 -23.50 7.89 6.75
N GLY A 53 -24.73 7.35 6.66
CA GLY A 53 -25.34 6.99 5.38
C GLY A 53 -24.63 5.84 4.68
N ASN A 54 -24.25 4.82 5.45
CA ASN A 54 -23.63 3.56 4.99
C ASN A 54 -22.24 3.73 4.33
N LEU A 55 -21.42 4.66 4.84
CA LEU A 55 -20.01 4.77 4.41
C LEU A 55 -19.20 3.57 4.92
N ASP A 56 -18.38 3.03 4.04
CA ASP A 56 -17.39 1.99 4.39
C ASP A 56 -16.11 2.57 4.99
N GLU A 57 -15.21 1.70 5.43
CA GLU A 57 -13.93 2.08 6.06
C GLU A 57 -13.04 2.90 5.11
N VAL A 58 -13.09 2.61 3.81
CA VAL A 58 -12.28 3.29 2.79
C VAL A 58 -12.78 4.73 2.61
N ALA A 59 -14.09 4.93 2.48
CA ALA A 59 -14.69 6.25 2.34
C ALA A 59 -14.49 7.10 3.61
N ILE A 60 -14.63 6.50 4.80
CA ILE A 60 -14.39 7.18 6.08
C ILE A 60 -12.93 7.62 6.18
N LYS A 61 -11.98 6.73 5.87
CA LYS A 61 -10.55 7.06 5.84
C LYS A 61 -10.24 8.17 4.85
N ALA A 62 -10.80 8.11 3.64
CA ALA A 62 -10.61 9.14 2.62
C ALA A 62 -11.07 10.52 3.10
N ILE A 63 -12.21 10.62 3.79
CA ILE A 63 -12.69 11.88 4.38
C ILE A 63 -11.68 12.40 5.42
N ILE A 64 -11.23 11.55 6.35
CA ILE A 64 -10.28 11.93 7.42
C ILE A 64 -8.94 12.38 6.83
N ASP A 65 -8.39 11.63 5.86
CA ASP A 65 -7.10 11.94 5.26
C ASP A 65 -7.18 13.21 4.41
N ARG A 66 -8.30 13.43 3.70
CA ARG A 66 -8.51 14.64 2.93
C ARG A 66 -8.69 15.87 3.81
N ASP A 67 -9.40 15.75 4.91
CA ASP A 67 -9.52 16.81 5.90
C ASP A 67 -8.17 17.24 6.45
N LYS A 68 -7.32 16.27 6.86
CA LYS A 68 -5.94 16.54 7.32
C LYS A 68 -5.09 17.23 6.24
N SER A 69 -5.19 16.77 4.98
CA SER A 69 -4.44 17.32 3.86
C SER A 69 -4.83 18.78 3.56
N LEU A 70 -6.13 19.09 3.56
CA LEU A 70 -6.62 20.46 3.32
C LEU A 70 -6.30 21.37 4.51
N THR A 71 -6.36 20.87 5.73
CA THR A 71 -5.95 21.62 6.94
C THR A 71 -4.47 21.99 6.85
N ALA A 72 -3.60 21.03 6.53
CA ALA A 72 -2.17 21.31 6.37
C ALA A 72 -1.88 22.30 5.23
N LEU A 73 -2.64 22.24 4.13
CA LEU A 73 -2.54 23.21 3.05
C LEU A 73 -2.95 24.61 3.51
N ALA A 74 -4.05 24.74 4.26
CA ALA A 74 -4.53 26.03 4.79
C ALA A 74 -3.49 26.63 5.75
N GLU A 75 -3.01 25.87 6.72
CA GLU A 75 -1.95 26.30 7.66
C GLU A 75 -0.67 26.76 6.92
N ARG A 76 -0.32 26.07 5.82
CA ARG A 76 0.83 26.48 5.02
C ARG A 76 0.59 27.77 4.27
N LYS A 77 -0.60 27.96 3.70
CA LYS A 77 -0.99 29.24 3.04
C LYS A 77 -0.91 30.40 4.03
N GLU A 78 -1.48 30.27 5.21
CA GLU A 78 -1.39 31.31 6.26
C GLU A 78 0.06 31.64 6.61
N THR A 79 0.90 30.61 6.83
CA THR A 79 2.31 30.78 7.14
C THR A 79 3.04 31.56 6.04
N VAL A 80 2.75 31.25 4.76
CA VAL A 80 3.37 31.89 3.62
C VAL A 80 2.90 33.34 3.47
N LEU A 81 1.59 33.58 3.61
CA LEU A 81 1.02 34.93 3.56
C LEU A 81 1.60 35.84 4.64
N ALA A 82 1.67 35.38 5.89
CA ALA A 82 2.25 36.11 7.00
C ALA A 82 3.73 36.48 6.74
N LYS A 83 4.53 35.54 6.23
CA LYS A 83 5.95 35.80 5.92
C LYS A 83 6.17 36.80 4.78
N ILE A 84 5.28 36.79 3.78
CA ILE A 84 5.36 37.75 2.67
C ILE A 84 4.89 39.14 3.14
N GLU A 85 3.88 39.21 3.99
CA GLU A 85 3.37 40.43 4.59
C GLU A 85 4.42 41.10 5.51
N GLU A 86 5.11 40.31 6.35
CA GLU A 86 6.24 40.77 7.19
C GLU A 86 7.35 41.43 6.34
N GLN A 87 7.58 40.93 5.13
CA GLN A 87 8.52 41.55 4.16
C GLN A 87 7.96 42.82 3.47
N GLY A 88 6.70 43.19 3.72
CA GLY A 88 6.04 44.30 3.06
C GLY A 88 5.83 44.12 1.55
N LYS A 89 5.78 42.86 1.06
CA LYS A 89 5.72 42.53 -0.36
C LYS A 89 4.41 41.87 -0.79
N LEU A 90 3.45 41.66 0.13
CA LEU A 90 2.19 41.07 -0.17
C LEU A 90 1.32 42.04 -1.01
N THR A 91 0.97 41.59 -2.21
CA THR A 91 0.03 42.30 -3.09
C THR A 91 -1.31 41.55 -3.10
N GLU A 92 -2.40 42.24 -3.40
CA GLU A 92 -3.74 41.62 -3.46
C GLU A 92 -3.77 40.47 -4.50
N ALA A 93 -3.16 40.66 -5.66
CA ALA A 93 -3.07 39.61 -6.69
C ALA A 93 -2.28 38.36 -6.23
N LEU A 94 -1.19 38.55 -5.47
CA LEU A 94 -0.42 37.44 -4.91
C LEU A 94 -1.20 36.69 -3.81
N LYS A 95 -1.88 37.45 -2.96
CA LYS A 95 -2.75 36.87 -1.92
C LYS A 95 -3.82 36.00 -2.55
N GLN A 96 -4.55 36.50 -3.54
CA GLN A 96 -5.57 35.74 -4.26
C GLN A 96 -4.98 34.49 -4.95
N ALA A 97 -3.77 34.60 -5.55
CA ALA A 97 -3.11 33.45 -6.17
C ALA A 97 -2.74 32.35 -5.14
N ILE A 98 -2.25 32.74 -3.96
CA ILE A 98 -1.91 31.80 -2.87
C ILE A 98 -3.19 31.16 -2.30
N GLU A 99 -4.24 31.95 -2.07
CA GLU A 99 -5.53 31.46 -1.60
C GLU A 99 -6.18 30.49 -2.59
N ALA A 100 -6.07 30.74 -3.89
CA ALA A 100 -6.59 29.88 -4.95
C ALA A 100 -5.75 28.62 -5.21
N ALA A 101 -4.52 28.53 -4.71
CA ALA A 101 -3.65 27.38 -4.93
C ALA A 101 -4.27 26.10 -4.32
N GLU A 102 -4.32 25.03 -5.11
CA GLU A 102 -4.95 23.76 -4.70
C GLU A 102 -3.95 22.74 -4.18
N LYS A 103 -2.67 22.92 -4.47
CA LYS A 103 -1.59 22.00 -4.10
C LYS A 103 -0.51 22.75 -3.33
N LEU A 104 0.13 22.04 -2.40
CA LEU A 104 1.26 22.56 -1.64
C LEU A 104 2.39 23.03 -2.58
N ALA A 105 2.66 22.29 -3.66
CA ALA A 105 3.68 22.64 -4.65
C ALA A 105 3.42 24.00 -5.30
N ASP A 106 2.17 24.36 -5.55
CA ASP A 106 1.80 25.65 -6.15
C ASP A 106 1.99 26.80 -5.15
N VAL A 107 1.69 26.58 -3.87
CA VAL A 107 1.97 27.53 -2.78
C VAL A 107 3.48 27.78 -2.65
N GLU A 108 4.29 26.69 -2.68
CA GLU A 108 5.75 26.80 -2.61
C GLU A 108 6.34 27.54 -3.84
N GLU A 109 5.76 27.33 -5.01
CA GLU A 109 6.16 28.01 -6.24
C GLU A 109 5.89 29.53 -6.17
N LEU A 110 4.71 29.92 -5.66
CA LEU A 110 4.36 31.33 -5.44
C LEU A 110 5.22 31.98 -4.33
N TYR A 111 5.63 31.21 -3.34
CA TYR A 111 6.50 31.67 -2.25
C TYR A 111 7.97 31.77 -2.64
N LEU A 112 8.42 31.08 -3.70
CA LEU A 112 9.82 30.98 -4.10
C LEU A 112 10.58 32.34 -4.18
N PRO A 113 10.02 33.44 -4.75
CA PRO A 113 10.69 34.72 -4.83
C PRO A 113 10.91 35.40 -3.47
N TYR A 114 10.11 35.01 -2.44
CA TYR A 114 10.07 35.63 -1.11
C TYR A 114 10.80 34.79 -0.05
N LYS A 115 11.21 33.57 -0.43
CA LYS A 115 11.90 32.66 0.49
C LYS A 115 13.27 33.17 0.86
N GLU A 116 13.62 33.11 2.14
CA GLU A 116 14.98 33.44 2.58
C GLU A 116 16.01 32.58 1.88
N LYS A 117 17.01 33.21 1.30
CA LYS A 117 18.04 32.55 0.50
C LYS A 117 19.40 32.63 1.20
N ARG A 118 20.23 31.64 0.91
CA ARG A 118 21.67 31.77 1.16
C ARG A 118 22.22 32.86 0.27
N ARG A 119 23.30 33.53 0.70
CA ARG A 119 23.98 34.57 -0.07
C ARG A 119 24.40 34.06 -1.46
N THR A 120 23.76 34.58 -2.52
CA THR A 120 23.96 34.16 -3.91
C THR A 120 24.90 35.16 -4.61
N LYS A 121 25.39 34.81 -5.83
CA LYS A 121 26.13 35.74 -6.67
C LYS A 121 25.31 37.00 -6.98
N ALA A 122 24.03 36.85 -7.23
CA ALA A 122 23.11 37.96 -7.45
C ALA A 122 22.96 38.84 -6.19
N THR A 123 22.95 38.24 -5.00
CA THR A 123 22.93 39.00 -3.73
C THR A 123 24.18 39.84 -3.60
N ILE A 124 25.37 39.28 -3.84
CA ILE A 124 26.65 39.98 -3.80
C ILE A 124 26.66 41.15 -4.80
N ALA A 125 26.16 40.89 -6.01
CA ALA A 125 26.09 41.93 -7.05
C ALA A 125 25.11 43.06 -6.69
N ARG A 126 23.97 42.76 -6.04
CA ARG A 126 23.03 43.79 -5.56
C ARG A 126 23.64 44.60 -4.42
N GLU A 127 24.30 43.94 -3.44
CA GLU A 127 25.01 44.63 -2.35
C GLU A 127 26.13 45.56 -2.87
N ALA A 128 26.78 45.17 -3.97
CA ALA A 128 27.77 45.97 -4.65
C ALA A 128 27.17 47.11 -5.52
N GLY A 129 25.85 47.28 -5.53
CA GLY A 129 25.18 48.36 -6.23
C GLY A 129 25.01 48.17 -7.74
N LEU A 130 25.10 46.93 -8.28
CA LEU A 130 25.02 46.66 -9.73
C LEU A 130 23.56 46.59 -10.27
N PHE A 131 22.54 46.77 -9.45
CA PHE A 131 21.14 46.73 -9.89
C PHE A 131 20.80 47.77 -10.97
N PRO A 132 21.28 49.06 -10.91
CA PRO A 132 21.05 50.00 -11.99
C PRO A 132 21.69 49.56 -13.32
N LEU A 133 22.88 48.95 -13.30
CA LEU A 133 23.52 48.38 -14.50
C LEU A 133 22.68 47.25 -15.12
N ALA A 134 22.09 46.39 -14.30
CA ALA A 134 21.14 45.35 -14.75
C ALA A 134 19.93 45.99 -15.48
N ARG A 135 19.40 47.12 -15.01
CA ARG A 135 18.34 47.86 -15.69
C ARG A 135 18.78 48.43 -17.03
N LEU A 136 20.01 48.95 -17.13
CA LEU A 136 20.57 49.47 -18.40
C LEU A 136 20.69 48.37 -19.46
N ILE A 137 21.05 47.16 -19.08
CA ILE A 137 21.02 45.96 -19.96
C ILE A 137 19.63 45.76 -20.55
N LEU A 138 18.58 45.82 -19.75
CA LEU A 138 17.19 45.65 -20.20
C LEU A 138 16.67 46.81 -21.02
N GLN A 139 17.24 48.02 -20.84
CA GLN A 139 16.90 49.24 -21.61
C GLN A 139 17.66 49.33 -22.92
N ASN A 140 18.57 48.39 -23.20
CA ASN A 140 19.43 48.41 -24.40
C ASN A 140 20.26 49.70 -24.53
N SER A 141 20.93 50.12 -23.45
CA SER A 141 21.81 51.28 -23.47
C SER A 141 22.89 51.13 -24.56
N PRO A 142 23.18 52.17 -25.35
CA PRO A 142 24.03 52.02 -26.54
C PRO A 142 25.50 51.70 -26.23
N ASP A 143 26.00 52.03 -25.04
CA ASP A 143 27.37 51.72 -24.60
C ASP A 143 27.40 51.15 -23.19
N LEU A 144 27.03 49.84 -23.10
CA LEU A 144 26.97 49.11 -21.82
C LEU A 144 28.34 48.96 -21.15
N GLU A 145 29.44 48.90 -21.94
CA GLU A 145 30.79 48.80 -21.40
C GLU A 145 31.23 50.10 -20.72
N ALA A 146 30.98 51.26 -21.39
CA ALA A 146 31.26 52.55 -20.79
C ALA A 146 30.41 52.83 -19.54
N GLU A 147 29.15 52.40 -19.57
CA GLU A 147 28.28 52.48 -18.38
C GLU A 147 28.80 51.57 -17.25
N ALA A 148 29.26 50.36 -17.55
CA ALA A 148 29.77 49.39 -16.56
C ALA A 148 30.98 49.91 -15.79
N ARG A 149 31.82 50.75 -16.41
CA ARG A 149 32.97 51.41 -15.74
C ARG A 149 32.54 52.20 -14.51
N LYS A 150 31.36 52.78 -14.51
CA LYS A 150 30.83 53.58 -13.40
C LYS A 150 30.43 52.71 -12.18
N PHE A 151 30.31 51.39 -12.37
CA PHE A 151 29.87 50.43 -11.37
C PHE A 151 30.97 49.49 -10.92
N THR A 152 32.22 49.68 -11.36
CA THR A 152 33.36 48.90 -10.88
C THR A 152 33.62 49.16 -9.39
N CYS A 153 33.89 48.12 -8.63
CA CYS A 153 34.17 48.18 -7.20
C CYS A 153 35.11 47.03 -6.80
N GLU A 154 35.49 46.95 -5.53
CA GLU A 154 36.39 45.93 -5.02
C GLU A 154 35.91 44.51 -5.33
N ALA A 155 34.60 44.23 -5.20
CA ALA A 155 34.01 42.95 -5.51
C ALA A 155 33.89 42.66 -7.03
N PHE A 156 33.87 43.70 -7.86
CA PHE A 156 33.75 43.64 -9.31
C PHE A 156 34.72 44.65 -9.95
N PRO A 157 36.01 44.28 -10.01
CA PRO A 157 37.07 45.27 -10.33
C PRO A 157 37.17 45.63 -11.81
N THR A 158 36.50 44.90 -12.69
CA THR A 158 36.50 45.18 -14.15
C THR A 158 35.09 45.40 -14.69
N GLU A 159 34.97 46.07 -15.80
CA GLU A 159 33.73 46.29 -16.55
C GLU A 159 33.02 44.95 -16.84
N THR A 160 33.79 43.98 -17.31
CA THR A 160 33.28 42.61 -17.59
C THR A 160 32.76 41.93 -16.32
N ALA A 161 33.47 42.11 -15.20
CA ALA A 161 33.00 41.57 -13.92
C ALA A 161 31.71 42.25 -13.45
N ALA A 162 31.59 43.57 -13.60
CA ALA A 162 30.40 44.32 -13.27
C ALA A 162 29.20 43.90 -14.15
N LEU A 163 29.40 43.73 -15.45
CA LEU A 163 28.38 43.24 -16.39
C LEU A 163 27.96 41.79 -16.04
N ALA A 164 28.91 40.92 -15.72
CA ALA A 164 28.59 39.55 -15.26
C ALA A 164 27.78 39.56 -13.97
N GLY A 165 28.09 40.41 -12.99
CA GLY A 165 27.29 40.58 -11.78
C GLY A 165 25.88 41.12 -12.09
N ALA A 166 25.75 42.07 -13.04
CA ALA A 166 24.43 42.53 -13.48
C ALA A 166 23.62 41.42 -14.19
N VAL A 167 24.27 40.58 -14.99
CA VAL A 167 23.66 39.37 -15.60
C VAL A 167 23.21 38.42 -14.52
N ASP A 168 24.01 38.15 -13.49
CA ASP A 168 23.60 37.24 -12.36
C ASP A 168 22.33 37.76 -11.66
N ILE A 169 22.18 39.11 -11.49
CA ILE A 169 20.95 39.71 -10.93
C ILE A 169 19.75 39.43 -11.83
N LEU A 170 19.89 39.59 -13.15
CA LEU A 170 18.80 39.32 -14.10
C LEU A 170 18.45 37.83 -14.19
N VAL A 171 19.44 36.95 -14.21
CA VAL A 171 19.27 35.50 -14.22
C VAL A 171 18.45 35.06 -12.99
N GLU A 172 18.76 35.57 -11.80
CA GLU A 172 18.01 35.27 -10.60
C GLU A 172 16.56 35.76 -10.70
N ALA A 173 16.36 37.05 -11.08
CA ALA A 173 15.03 37.64 -11.19
C ALA A 173 14.13 36.90 -12.19
N ILE A 174 14.67 36.53 -13.36
CA ILE A 174 13.93 35.77 -14.38
C ILE A 174 13.66 34.31 -13.94
N SER A 175 14.62 33.72 -13.25
CA SER A 175 14.47 32.33 -12.76
C SER A 175 13.37 32.20 -11.71
N GLU A 176 12.94 33.27 -11.09
CA GLU A 176 11.91 33.35 -10.06
C GLU A 176 10.58 33.92 -10.59
N ASP A 177 10.51 34.27 -11.87
CA ASP A 177 9.26 34.71 -12.49
C ASP A 177 8.28 33.51 -12.55
N THR A 178 7.23 33.58 -11.74
CA THR A 178 6.25 32.51 -11.58
C THR A 178 5.48 32.22 -12.86
N GLN A 179 5.24 33.24 -13.72
CA GLN A 179 4.55 33.03 -14.99
C GLN A 179 5.44 32.31 -16.01
N LEU A 180 6.71 32.71 -16.12
CA LEU A 180 7.66 32.02 -17.00
C LEU A 180 7.90 30.57 -16.55
N ARG A 181 7.96 30.33 -15.25
CA ARG A 181 8.09 29.00 -14.68
C ARG A 181 6.85 28.16 -14.97
N ALA A 182 5.64 28.70 -14.81
CA ALA A 182 4.40 27.99 -15.12
C ALA A 182 4.31 27.60 -16.61
N LEU A 183 4.64 28.55 -17.52
CA LEU A 183 4.69 28.30 -18.96
C LEU A 183 5.73 27.22 -19.31
N THR A 184 6.90 27.27 -18.67
CA THR A 184 7.96 26.26 -18.88
C THR A 184 7.50 24.89 -18.39
N TYR A 185 6.84 24.82 -17.24
CA TYR A 185 6.26 23.57 -16.72
C TYR A 185 5.26 22.98 -17.72
N GLN A 186 4.33 23.78 -18.24
CA GLN A 186 3.34 23.34 -19.22
C GLN A 186 4.00 22.82 -20.51
N GLU A 187 5.03 23.52 -21.02
CA GLU A 187 5.76 23.10 -22.21
C GLU A 187 6.50 21.78 -21.98
N ILE A 188 7.23 21.63 -20.87
CA ILE A 188 7.97 20.42 -20.56
C ILE A 188 7.02 19.24 -20.32
N HIS A 189 6.02 19.41 -19.47
CA HIS A 189 5.05 18.36 -19.15
C HIS A 189 4.27 17.88 -20.39
N GLY A 190 3.90 18.82 -21.27
CA GLY A 190 3.09 18.51 -22.45
C GLY A 190 3.86 17.89 -23.62
N HIS A 191 5.12 18.26 -23.82
CA HIS A 191 5.84 17.98 -25.06
C HIS A 191 7.18 17.24 -24.89
N SER A 192 7.75 17.22 -23.69
CA SER A 192 9.05 16.58 -23.47
C SER A 192 8.92 15.07 -23.27
N LEU A 193 10.05 14.37 -23.46
CA LEU A 193 10.18 12.94 -23.24
C LEU A 193 10.96 12.69 -21.96
N MET A 194 10.55 11.67 -21.23
CA MET A 194 11.38 11.06 -20.20
C MET A 194 12.21 9.97 -20.85
N THR A 195 13.51 9.98 -20.62
CA THR A 195 14.46 9.07 -21.27
C THR A 195 15.29 8.32 -20.25
N SER A 196 15.74 7.13 -20.62
CA SER A 196 16.79 6.46 -19.87
C SER A 196 17.77 5.77 -20.80
N THR A 197 19.02 5.71 -20.38
CA THR A 197 20.12 5.04 -21.08
C THR A 197 20.87 4.15 -20.10
N LEU A 198 21.47 3.07 -20.63
CA LEU A 198 22.35 2.20 -19.86
C LEU A 198 23.55 3.00 -19.34
N LYS A 199 23.83 2.91 -18.04
CA LYS A 199 24.99 3.51 -17.39
C LYS A 199 26.03 2.45 -17.04
N ASP A 200 25.63 1.33 -16.47
CA ASP A 200 26.54 0.23 -16.09
C ASP A 200 25.79 -1.10 -16.15
N GLU A 201 26.06 -1.92 -17.18
CA GLU A 201 25.46 -3.25 -17.38
C GLU A 201 25.92 -4.27 -16.33
N SER A 202 27.11 -4.10 -15.77
CA SER A 202 27.66 -5.04 -14.78
C SER A 202 26.84 -5.12 -13.49
N LEU A 203 26.06 -4.07 -13.21
CA LEU A 203 25.16 -3.99 -12.05
C LEU A 203 23.80 -4.63 -12.29
N ASP A 204 23.45 -5.00 -13.53
CA ASP A 204 22.19 -5.67 -13.89
C ASP A 204 22.40 -7.11 -14.38
N THR A 205 22.99 -7.94 -13.52
CA THR A 205 23.34 -9.34 -13.84
C THR A 205 22.16 -10.19 -14.29
N LYS A 206 20.95 -9.84 -13.88
CA LYS A 206 19.70 -10.51 -14.24
C LYS A 206 18.97 -9.86 -15.42
N ARG A 207 19.54 -8.80 -16.00
CA ARG A 207 18.92 -8.00 -17.07
C ARG A 207 17.50 -7.53 -16.75
N THR A 208 17.26 -7.20 -15.50
CA THR A 208 15.95 -6.74 -15.02
C THR A 208 15.52 -5.42 -15.66
N PHE A 209 16.49 -4.55 -15.98
CA PHE A 209 16.25 -3.23 -16.57
C PHE A 209 16.52 -3.17 -18.08
N GLU A 210 16.70 -4.30 -18.76
CA GLU A 210 17.06 -4.36 -20.20
C GLU A 210 16.12 -3.53 -21.09
N ILE A 211 14.82 -3.55 -20.81
CA ILE A 211 13.80 -2.76 -21.56
C ILE A 211 13.95 -1.24 -21.38
N TYR A 212 14.74 -0.79 -20.41
CA TYR A 212 14.99 0.62 -20.11
C TYR A 212 16.42 1.07 -20.50
N TYR A 213 17.23 0.21 -21.14
CA TYR A 213 18.59 0.57 -21.58
C TYR A 213 18.60 1.61 -22.69
N ASP A 214 17.56 1.68 -23.48
CA ASP A 214 17.28 2.73 -24.49
C ASP A 214 15.77 2.99 -24.47
N PHE A 215 15.34 3.85 -23.54
CA PHE A 215 13.92 4.09 -23.31
C PHE A 215 13.59 5.57 -23.50
N SER A 216 12.46 5.83 -24.14
CA SER A 216 11.92 7.18 -24.35
C SER A 216 10.40 7.16 -24.39
N GLU A 217 9.75 7.96 -23.55
CA GLU A 217 8.30 8.09 -23.49
C GLU A 217 7.87 9.53 -23.14
N LYS A 218 6.71 9.95 -23.67
CA LYS A 218 6.13 11.27 -23.33
C LYS A 218 5.77 11.29 -21.85
N ILE A 219 6.16 12.37 -21.15
CA ILE A 219 5.92 12.55 -19.72
C ILE A 219 4.45 12.31 -19.36
N LYS A 220 3.51 12.87 -20.13
CA LYS A 220 2.07 12.74 -19.89
C LYS A 220 1.51 11.31 -20.01
N ASN A 221 2.26 10.40 -20.61
CA ASN A 221 1.87 9.00 -20.83
C ASN A 221 2.57 8.04 -19.85
N MET A 222 3.50 8.56 -19.02
CA MET A 222 4.28 7.75 -18.09
C MET A 222 3.37 6.98 -17.14
N GLN A 223 3.56 5.65 -17.10
CA GLN A 223 2.87 4.76 -16.17
C GLN A 223 3.63 4.67 -14.85
N GLY A 224 2.91 4.48 -13.74
CA GLY A 224 3.49 4.42 -12.41
C GLY A 224 4.60 3.38 -12.27
N TYR A 225 4.37 2.15 -12.72
CA TYR A 225 5.37 1.08 -12.64
C TYR A 225 6.66 1.39 -13.43
N ARG A 226 6.57 2.12 -14.56
CA ARG A 226 7.75 2.55 -15.32
C ARG A 226 8.53 3.61 -14.56
N THR A 227 7.83 4.56 -13.93
CA THR A 227 8.45 5.57 -13.08
C THR A 227 9.22 4.92 -11.94
N LEU A 228 8.63 3.95 -11.24
CA LEU A 228 9.30 3.22 -10.15
C LEU A 228 10.47 2.37 -10.65
N ALA A 229 10.34 1.71 -11.81
CA ALA A 229 11.43 0.97 -12.44
C ALA A 229 12.62 1.86 -12.77
N LEU A 230 12.38 3.01 -13.41
CA LEU A 230 13.41 3.99 -13.74
C LEU A 230 14.10 4.55 -12.49
N ASN A 231 13.32 4.90 -11.46
CA ASN A 231 13.85 5.38 -10.18
C ASN A 231 14.75 4.33 -9.51
N ARG A 232 14.32 3.05 -9.49
CA ARG A 232 15.13 1.94 -8.96
C ARG A 232 16.40 1.71 -9.77
N GLY A 233 16.31 1.68 -11.11
CA GLY A 233 17.47 1.49 -11.99
C GLY A 233 18.50 2.61 -11.87
N GLU A 234 18.05 3.85 -11.70
CA GLU A 234 18.92 5.01 -11.45
C GLU A 234 19.57 4.93 -10.06
N LYS A 235 18.79 4.59 -9.01
CA LYS A 235 19.29 4.40 -7.64
C LYS A 235 20.35 3.30 -7.54
N LEU A 236 20.17 2.21 -8.29
CA LEU A 236 21.13 1.11 -8.36
C LEU A 236 22.34 1.42 -9.24
N GLY A 237 22.34 2.53 -9.98
CA GLY A 237 23.41 2.92 -10.85
C GLY A 237 23.44 2.22 -12.22
N VAL A 238 22.45 1.40 -12.53
CA VAL A 238 22.28 0.69 -13.81
C VAL A 238 21.88 1.63 -14.92
N LEU A 239 20.94 2.55 -14.63
CA LEU A 239 20.38 3.49 -15.59
C LEU A 239 20.85 4.93 -15.33
N LYS A 240 20.90 5.72 -16.40
CA LYS A 240 20.93 7.17 -16.35
C LYS A 240 19.58 7.68 -16.87
N VAL A 241 18.80 8.31 -15.99
CA VAL A 241 17.49 8.85 -16.32
C VAL A 241 17.58 10.34 -16.55
N GLY A 242 16.85 10.83 -17.54
CA GLY A 242 16.84 12.26 -17.91
C GLY A 242 15.59 12.65 -18.67
N PHE A 243 15.65 13.86 -19.21
CA PHE A 243 14.58 14.41 -20.04
C PHE A 243 15.15 14.89 -21.38
N GLU A 244 14.37 14.77 -22.43
CA GLU A 244 14.63 15.35 -23.72
C GLU A 244 13.63 16.47 -23.99
N HIS A 245 14.15 17.70 -24.17
CA HIS A 245 13.37 18.91 -24.35
C HIS A 245 13.62 19.57 -25.69
N GLN A 246 12.58 20.23 -26.22
CA GLN A 246 12.72 21.19 -27.31
C GLN A 246 13.14 22.54 -26.75
N LEU A 247 14.44 22.70 -26.36
CA LEU A 247 14.96 23.90 -25.70
C LEU A 247 14.66 25.19 -26.45
N ASP A 248 14.68 25.17 -27.79
CA ASP A 248 14.38 26.34 -28.59
C ASP A 248 12.93 26.84 -28.38
N ARG A 249 11.99 25.94 -28.11
CA ARG A 249 10.61 26.35 -27.81
C ARG A 249 10.54 26.99 -26.42
N ILE A 250 11.25 26.45 -25.45
CA ILE A 250 11.33 27.03 -24.10
C ILE A 250 11.98 28.43 -24.19
N ILE A 251 13.12 28.58 -24.90
CA ILE A 251 13.82 29.85 -25.08
C ILE A 251 12.89 30.88 -25.70
N ARG A 252 12.12 30.54 -26.74
CA ARG A 252 11.16 31.47 -27.37
C ARG A 252 10.10 32.00 -26.40
N ILE A 253 9.68 31.22 -25.38
CA ILE A 253 8.76 31.69 -24.33
C ILE A 253 9.38 32.87 -23.60
N PHE A 254 10.69 32.79 -23.30
CA PHE A 254 11.44 33.87 -22.62
C PHE A 254 11.71 35.05 -23.54
N GLU A 255 12.14 34.81 -24.80
CA GLU A 255 12.35 35.84 -25.78
C GLU A 255 11.09 36.70 -26.04
N ALA A 256 9.91 36.08 -26.07
CA ALA A 256 8.65 36.77 -26.23
C ALA A 256 8.31 37.71 -25.05
N ARG A 257 8.87 37.47 -23.87
CA ARG A 257 8.68 38.30 -22.67
C ARG A 257 9.55 39.57 -22.70
N PHE A 258 10.71 39.51 -23.38
CA PHE A 258 11.67 40.63 -23.45
C PHE A 258 11.55 41.37 -24.77
N LYS A 259 11.29 42.68 -24.70
CA LYS A 259 11.24 43.55 -25.88
C LYS A 259 12.62 43.85 -26.41
N THR A 260 13.64 43.78 -25.59
CA THR A 260 15.01 44.12 -25.85
C THR A 260 15.79 42.90 -26.33
N LYS A 261 16.52 43.04 -27.44
CA LYS A 261 17.39 42.00 -28.00
C LYS A 261 18.83 42.53 -27.99
N ASN A 262 19.66 42.01 -27.13
CA ASN A 262 21.11 42.22 -27.11
C ASN A 262 21.81 40.97 -26.55
N ALA A 263 23.12 40.87 -26.75
CA ALA A 263 23.91 39.69 -26.36
C ALA A 263 23.79 39.34 -24.85
N TYR A 264 23.67 40.35 -23.99
CA TYR A 264 23.52 40.14 -22.55
C TYR A 264 22.14 39.59 -22.18
N VAL A 265 21.07 40.06 -22.82
CA VAL A 265 19.72 39.52 -22.61
C VAL A 265 19.64 38.06 -23.10
N ASP A 266 20.26 37.74 -24.25
CA ASP A 266 20.34 36.40 -24.77
C ASP A 266 21.12 35.51 -23.79
N GLU A 267 22.23 35.96 -23.25
CA GLU A 267 23.00 35.28 -22.23
C GLU A 267 22.16 35.00 -20.95
N VAL A 268 21.44 36.02 -20.47
CA VAL A 268 20.54 35.92 -19.30
C VAL A 268 19.50 34.83 -19.54
N ILE A 269 18.83 34.83 -20.70
CA ILE A 269 17.83 33.81 -21.05
C ILE A 269 18.47 32.42 -21.08
N GLN A 270 19.59 32.24 -21.76
CA GLN A 270 20.29 30.95 -21.85
C GLN A 270 20.70 30.42 -20.46
N GLN A 271 21.24 31.30 -19.61
CA GLN A 271 21.64 30.89 -18.26
C GLN A 271 20.44 30.59 -17.36
N ALA A 272 19.39 31.44 -17.37
CA ALA A 272 18.18 31.23 -16.61
C ALA A 272 17.48 29.88 -16.99
N VAL A 273 17.28 29.67 -18.30
CA VAL A 273 16.61 28.48 -18.81
C VAL A 273 17.44 27.25 -18.52
N LYS A 274 18.69 27.17 -19.02
CA LYS A 274 19.48 25.93 -18.98
C LYS A 274 20.00 25.56 -17.60
N LYS A 275 20.40 26.55 -16.77
CA LYS A 275 21.07 26.31 -15.49
C LYS A 275 20.15 26.38 -14.28
N LYS A 276 18.96 26.98 -14.40
CA LYS A 276 18.08 27.23 -13.25
C LYS A 276 16.68 26.65 -13.44
N ILE A 277 15.94 27.09 -14.45
CA ILE A 277 14.51 26.83 -14.58
C ILE A 277 14.27 25.38 -15.03
N VAL A 278 14.86 24.96 -16.16
CA VAL A 278 14.65 23.60 -16.69
C VAL A 278 15.03 22.55 -15.64
N PRO A 279 16.23 22.60 -14.99
CA PRO A 279 16.55 21.60 -13.96
C PRO A 279 15.63 21.64 -12.72
N ALA A 280 15.07 22.79 -12.39
CA ALA A 280 14.12 22.91 -11.29
C ALA A 280 12.76 22.29 -11.65
N ILE A 281 12.27 22.56 -12.87
CA ILE A 281 11.03 22.00 -13.39
C ILE A 281 11.14 20.48 -13.60
N GLU A 282 12.26 19.98 -14.10
CA GLU A 282 12.53 18.55 -14.22
C GLU A 282 12.42 17.85 -12.86
N ARG A 283 13.05 18.41 -11.81
CA ARG A 283 12.94 17.86 -10.45
C ARG A 283 11.50 17.87 -9.95
N ARG A 284 10.76 18.96 -10.19
CA ARG A 284 9.34 19.05 -9.82
C ARG A 284 8.53 17.95 -10.50
N ILE A 285 8.65 17.80 -11.81
CA ILE A 285 7.95 16.77 -12.60
C ILE A 285 8.34 15.37 -12.13
N ARG A 286 9.63 15.11 -11.87
CA ARG A 286 10.10 13.83 -11.33
C ARG A 286 9.44 13.52 -9.97
N THR A 287 9.36 14.50 -9.09
CA THR A 287 8.71 14.36 -7.79
C THR A 287 7.23 14.04 -7.95
N GLU A 288 6.51 14.82 -8.76
CA GLU A 288 5.08 14.62 -9.02
C GLU A 288 4.79 13.23 -9.64
N LEU A 289 5.57 12.79 -10.62
CA LEU A 289 5.45 11.45 -11.22
C LEU A 289 5.72 10.35 -10.19
N THR A 290 6.72 10.56 -9.33
CA THR A 290 7.07 9.59 -8.28
C THR A 290 5.96 9.49 -7.23
N GLU A 291 5.40 10.62 -6.77
CA GLU A 291 4.30 10.64 -5.80
C GLU A 291 3.05 9.91 -6.33
N VAL A 292 2.67 10.18 -7.58
CA VAL A 292 1.52 9.47 -8.22
C VAL A 292 1.79 7.97 -8.36
N ALA A 293 3.03 7.61 -8.74
CA ALA A 293 3.42 6.22 -8.89
C ALA A 293 3.45 5.46 -7.55
N GLU A 294 3.95 6.12 -6.51
CA GLU A 294 3.98 5.57 -5.14
C GLU A 294 2.57 5.37 -4.59
N ASP A 295 1.69 6.35 -4.74
CA ASP A 295 0.32 6.26 -4.24
C ASP A 295 -0.45 5.12 -4.93
N GLY A 296 -0.32 4.97 -6.26
CA GLY A 296 -0.90 3.84 -7.00
C GLY A 296 -0.34 2.48 -6.58
N ALA A 297 0.98 2.40 -6.38
CA ALA A 297 1.63 1.17 -5.93
C ALA A 297 1.22 0.78 -4.50
N ILE A 298 1.14 1.75 -3.59
CA ILE A 298 0.70 1.51 -2.20
C ILE A 298 -0.75 1.02 -2.16
N GLN A 299 -1.63 1.58 -3.00
CA GLN A 299 -3.01 1.09 -3.11
C GLN A 299 -3.04 -0.38 -3.54
N LEU A 300 -2.29 -0.73 -4.58
CA LEU A 300 -2.20 -2.11 -5.06
C LEU A 300 -1.64 -3.05 -3.99
N PHE A 301 -0.58 -2.64 -3.26
CA PHE A 301 -0.02 -3.44 -2.17
C PHE A 301 -1.03 -3.66 -1.04
N SER A 302 -1.86 -2.66 -0.76
CA SER A 302 -2.96 -2.75 0.20
C SER A 302 -4.01 -3.76 -0.23
N GLU A 303 -4.39 -3.78 -1.50
CA GLU A 303 -5.31 -4.77 -2.07
C GLU A 303 -4.71 -6.18 -2.01
N ASN A 304 -3.45 -6.35 -2.39
CA ASN A 304 -2.75 -7.63 -2.30
C ASN A 304 -2.67 -8.15 -0.86
N LEU A 305 -2.34 -7.29 0.11
CA LEU A 305 -2.33 -7.66 1.52
C LEU A 305 -3.72 -8.07 2.01
N ARG A 306 -4.75 -7.29 1.67
CA ARG A 306 -6.14 -7.60 2.05
C ARG A 306 -6.54 -8.99 1.58
N ASN A 307 -6.27 -9.32 0.32
CA ASN A 307 -6.61 -10.61 -0.25
C ASN A 307 -5.81 -11.75 0.41
N LEU A 308 -4.52 -11.52 0.70
CA LEU A 308 -3.69 -12.50 1.42
C LEU A 308 -4.23 -12.80 2.83
N LEU A 309 -4.69 -11.77 3.56
CA LEU A 309 -5.25 -11.92 4.90
C LEU A 309 -6.65 -12.57 4.90
N LEU A 310 -7.38 -12.48 3.79
CA LEU A 310 -8.71 -13.06 3.61
C LEU A 310 -8.68 -14.50 3.06
N ILE A 311 -7.50 -15.09 2.81
CA ILE A 311 -7.41 -16.51 2.44
C ILE A 311 -8.07 -17.39 3.52
N PRO A 312 -8.96 -18.33 3.13
CA PRO A 312 -9.64 -19.21 4.08
C PRO A 312 -8.66 -20.03 4.91
N PRO A 313 -8.88 -20.12 6.23
CA PRO A 313 -8.06 -20.95 7.10
C PRO A 313 -8.34 -22.44 6.90
N LEU A 314 -7.31 -23.26 6.84
CA LEU A 314 -7.41 -24.73 6.84
C LEU A 314 -7.39 -25.26 8.29
N LYS A 315 -8.46 -25.00 9.04
CA LYS A 315 -8.59 -25.40 10.44
C LYS A 315 -8.75 -26.94 10.60
N GLY A 316 -8.36 -27.47 11.75
CA GLY A 316 -8.58 -28.85 12.13
C GLY A 316 -7.72 -29.87 11.35
N ARG A 317 -6.54 -29.47 10.88
CA ARG A 317 -5.59 -30.30 10.14
C ARG A 317 -4.24 -30.33 10.82
N VAL A 318 -3.61 -31.51 10.83
CA VAL A 318 -2.20 -31.66 11.22
C VAL A 318 -1.33 -31.24 10.04
N VAL A 319 -0.51 -30.21 10.22
CA VAL A 319 0.29 -29.61 9.16
C VAL A 319 1.77 -29.75 9.46
N LEU A 320 2.56 -30.17 8.46
CA LEU A 320 4.01 -30.10 8.51
C LEU A 320 4.49 -28.88 7.74
N GLY A 321 5.11 -27.93 8.43
CA GLY A 321 5.81 -26.80 7.81
C GLY A 321 7.20 -27.21 7.35
N PHE A 322 7.53 -26.85 6.14
CA PHE A 322 8.80 -27.15 5.49
C PHE A 322 9.43 -25.82 5.08
N ASP A 323 10.51 -25.42 5.76
CA ASP A 323 11.30 -24.24 5.45
C ASP A 323 12.55 -24.64 4.63
N PRO A 324 12.56 -24.40 3.30
CA PRO A 324 13.59 -24.90 2.42
C PRO A 324 14.94 -24.18 2.64
N ALA A 325 16.06 -24.90 2.48
CA ALA A 325 17.38 -24.28 2.44
C ALA A 325 18.42 -25.26 1.85
N PHE A 326 19.39 -24.73 1.08
CA PHE A 326 20.45 -25.56 0.48
C PHE A 326 21.53 -26.01 1.48
N ARG A 327 22.14 -25.08 2.21
CA ARG A 327 23.35 -25.34 3.01
C ARG A 327 23.08 -25.74 4.44
N THR A 328 22.11 -25.08 5.07
CA THR A 328 21.80 -25.28 6.50
C THR A 328 20.84 -26.44 6.75
N GLY A 329 20.41 -27.12 5.69
CA GLY A 329 19.35 -28.13 5.73
C GLY A 329 17.97 -27.50 5.84
N ALA A 330 16.96 -28.20 5.34
CA ALA A 330 15.56 -27.79 5.46
C ALA A 330 15.07 -28.05 6.89
N LYS A 331 14.30 -27.09 7.43
CA LYS A 331 13.71 -27.19 8.77
C LYS A 331 12.27 -27.65 8.64
N LEU A 332 11.95 -28.67 9.39
CA LEU A 332 10.61 -29.23 9.48
C LEU A 332 10.00 -28.94 10.84
N ALA A 333 8.73 -28.62 10.87
CA ALA A 333 7.96 -28.51 12.11
C ALA A 333 6.56 -29.08 11.90
N VAL A 334 6.15 -29.99 12.76
CA VAL A 334 4.78 -30.51 12.77
C VAL A 334 3.96 -29.73 13.80
N VAL A 335 2.81 -29.24 13.38
CA VAL A 335 1.82 -28.61 14.26
C VAL A 335 0.52 -29.40 14.25
N ASP A 336 -0.13 -29.49 15.41
CA ASP A 336 -1.44 -30.11 15.54
C ASP A 336 -2.57 -29.23 14.96
N GLU A 337 -3.79 -29.70 15.06
CA GLU A 337 -5.01 -29.04 14.58
C GLU A 337 -5.24 -27.65 15.19
N THR A 338 -4.60 -27.35 16.33
CA THR A 338 -4.68 -26.07 17.04
C THR A 338 -3.50 -25.14 16.78
N GLY A 339 -2.51 -25.59 16.00
CA GLY A 339 -1.26 -24.88 15.75
C GLY A 339 -0.20 -25.06 16.83
N LYS A 340 -0.39 -25.98 17.78
CA LYS A 340 0.61 -26.35 18.80
C LYS A 340 1.71 -27.18 18.14
N MET A 341 2.96 -26.81 18.37
CA MET A 341 4.12 -27.54 17.88
C MET A 341 4.22 -28.92 18.56
N LEU A 342 4.30 -29.99 17.75
CA LEU A 342 4.47 -31.38 18.16
C LEU A 342 5.92 -31.84 18.03
N ALA A 343 6.57 -31.53 16.89
CA ALA A 343 7.94 -31.96 16.62
C ALA A 343 8.67 -30.93 15.72
N THR A 344 10.00 -30.94 15.81
CA THR A 344 10.88 -30.20 14.88
C THR A 344 12.06 -31.04 14.48
N GLN A 345 12.45 -31.01 13.20
CA GLN A 345 13.59 -31.73 12.68
C GLN A 345 14.34 -30.93 11.61
N VAL A 346 15.62 -31.21 11.40
CA VAL A 346 16.39 -30.68 10.28
C VAL A 346 16.75 -31.84 9.38
N ILE A 347 16.48 -31.71 8.10
CA ILE A 347 16.79 -32.71 7.08
C ILE A 347 17.62 -32.08 5.97
N TYR A 348 18.32 -32.92 5.20
CA TYR A 348 19.14 -32.48 4.06
C TYR A 348 18.61 -33.10 2.76
N PRO A 349 17.50 -32.55 2.20
CA PRO A 349 16.76 -33.20 1.11
C PRO A 349 17.35 -32.96 -0.28
N VAL A 350 18.22 -31.93 -0.46
CA VAL A 350 18.66 -31.45 -1.77
C VAL A 350 20.15 -31.17 -1.80
N ALA A 351 20.75 -31.10 -3.00
CA ALA A 351 22.15 -30.72 -3.16
C ALA A 351 22.47 -29.39 -2.41
N PRO A 352 23.67 -29.25 -1.79
CA PRO A 352 24.84 -30.10 -1.90
C PRO A 352 24.91 -31.31 -0.95
N ALA A 353 23.76 -31.76 -0.42
CA ALA A 353 23.71 -32.96 0.42
C ALA A 353 24.19 -34.22 -0.34
N LYS A 354 24.81 -35.15 0.40
CA LYS A 354 25.23 -36.43 -0.15
C LYS A 354 24.03 -37.36 -0.39
N PRO A 355 24.07 -38.29 -1.36
CA PRO A 355 22.97 -39.22 -1.61
C PRO A 355 22.44 -39.94 -0.36
N ALA A 356 23.34 -40.38 0.54
CA ALA A 356 22.94 -41.02 1.79
C ALA A 356 22.18 -40.09 2.75
N GLN A 357 22.45 -38.80 2.72
CA GLN A 357 21.72 -37.81 3.51
C GLN A 357 20.32 -37.55 2.92
N ILE A 358 20.19 -37.54 1.60
CA ILE A 358 18.92 -37.39 0.90
C ILE A 358 18.03 -38.61 1.19
N GLU A 359 18.57 -39.84 1.12
CA GLU A 359 17.83 -41.05 1.48
C GLU A 359 17.43 -41.09 2.96
N GLN A 360 18.26 -40.57 3.85
CA GLN A 360 17.89 -40.42 5.26
C GLN A 360 16.79 -39.39 5.42
N ALA A 361 16.85 -38.25 4.71
CA ALA A 361 15.81 -37.22 4.72
C ALA A 361 14.44 -37.77 4.27
N LYS A 362 14.38 -38.65 3.27
CA LYS A 362 13.13 -39.31 2.85
C LYS A 362 12.53 -40.16 3.98
N LYS A 363 13.37 -40.96 4.67
CA LYS A 363 12.94 -41.76 5.81
C LYS A 363 12.43 -40.90 6.96
N ASP A 364 13.15 -39.82 7.25
CA ASP A 364 12.81 -38.90 8.33
C ASP A 364 11.45 -38.22 8.07
N LEU A 365 11.24 -37.69 6.86
CA LEU A 365 9.97 -37.09 6.47
C LEU A 365 8.83 -38.09 6.51
N SER A 366 9.03 -39.30 5.97
CA SER A 366 8.05 -40.39 6.00
C SER A 366 7.70 -40.82 7.42
N SER A 367 8.67 -40.81 8.34
CA SER A 367 8.46 -41.12 9.75
C SER A 367 7.61 -40.08 10.45
N LEU A 368 7.91 -38.78 10.23
CA LEU A 368 7.10 -37.67 10.78
C LEU A 368 5.65 -37.72 10.28
N ILE A 369 5.46 -38.00 8.97
CA ILE A 369 4.10 -38.13 8.40
C ILE A 369 3.32 -39.21 9.11
N LYS A 370 3.92 -40.39 9.32
CA LYS A 370 3.25 -41.55 9.94
C LYS A 370 3.02 -41.38 11.45
N GLU A 371 4.04 -40.87 12.16
CA GLU A 371 4.03 -40.74 13.62
C GLU A 371 2.98 -39.72 14.08
N PHE A 372 2.88 -38.57 13.39
CA PHE A 372 1.97 -37.51 13.80
C PHE A 372 0.69 -37.42 12.97
N GLY A 373 0.49 -38.28 11.99
CA GLY A 373 -0.71 -38.25 11.15
C GLY A 373 -0.79 -36.98 10.29
N VAL A 374 0.33 -36.55 9.74
CA VAL A 374 0.38 -35.34 8.90
C VAL A 374 -0.55 -35.51 7.70
N GLU A 375 -1.40 -34.53 7.48
CA GLU A 375 -2.35 -34.47 6.37
C GLU A 375 -1.88 -33.58 5.24
N ILE A 376 -1.17 -32.49 5.57
CA ILE A 376 -0.72 -31.48 4.60
C ILE A 376 0.72 -31.05 4.90
N ILE A 377 1.53 -30.88 3.85
CA ILE A 377 2.85 -30.29 3.93
C ILE A 377 2.78 -28.87 3.36
N ALA A 378 3.10 -27.87 4.19
CA ALA A 378 3.23 -26.47 3.80
C ALA A 378 4.69 -26.16 3.47
N ILE A 379 5.04 -25.99 2.21
CA ILE A 379 6.41 -25.72 1.75
C ILE A 379 6.57 -24.23 1.52
N GLY A 380 7.57 -23.60 2.14
CA GLY A 380 7.91 -22.20 1.90
C GLY A 380 8.38 -21.97 0.47
N ASN A 381 8.06 -20.79 -0.10
CA ASN A 381 8.40 -20.44 -1.48
C ASN A 381 9.75 -19.72 -1.64
N GLY A 382 10.64 -19.83 -0.67
CA GLY A 382 11.96 -19.19 -0.71
C GLY A 382 13.04 -20.00 -1.42
N THR A 383 14.29 -19.80 -0.96
CA THR A 383 15.46 -20.47 -1.54
C THR A 383 15.35 -21.99 -1.40
N ALA A 384 15.62 -22.76 -2.48
CA ALA A 384 15.49 -24.21 -2.55
C ALA A 384 14.05 -24.76 -2.48
N SER A 385 13.04 -23.90 -2.68
CA SER A 385 11.63 -24.31 -2.64
C SER A 385 11.32 -25.38 -3.69
N ARG A 386 11.78 -25.22 -4.93
CA ARG A 386 11.54 -26.13 -6.04
C ARG A 386 12.12 -27.53 -5.78
N GLU A 387 13.39 -27.58 -5.40
CA GLU A 387 14.07 -28.84 -5.13
C GLU A 387 13.40 -29.53 -3.93
N SER A 388 12.95 -28.75 -2.95
CA SER A 388 12.21 -29.25 -1.80
C SER A 388 10.80 -29.74 -2.16
N GLU A 389 10.14 -29.07 -3.11
CA GLU A 389 8.87 -29.49 -3.68
C GLU A 389 8.99 -30.81 -4.41
N ALA A 390 9.98 -30.96 -5.29
CA ALA A 390 10.26 -32.20 -6.01
C ALA A 390 10.57 -33.34 -5.04
N PHE A 391 11.39 -33.09 -4.02
CA PHE A 391 11.69 -34.06 -2.96
C PHE A 391 10.44 -34.45 -2.17
N GLY A 392 9.61 -33.48 -1.79
CA GLY A 392 8.35 -33.73 -1.08
C GLY A 392 7.39 -34.56 -1.90
N ALA A 393 7.17 -34.23 -3.17
CA ALA A 393 6.33 -34.97 -4.09
C ALA A 393 6.79 -36.44 -4.24
N GLU A 394 8.12 -36.68 -4.38
CA GLU A 394 8.66 -38.02 -4.42
C GLU A 394 8.33 -38.85 -3.18
N VAL A 395 8.47 -38.28 -1.97
CA VAL A 395 8.08 -38.95 -0.71
C VAL A 395 6.57 -39.22 -0.65
N LEU A 396 5.75 -38.30 -1.17
CA LEU A 396 4.30 -38.41 -1.14
C LEU A 396 3.74 -39.52 -2.03
N HIS A 397 4.50 -40.07 -2.98
CA HIS A 397 4.09 -41.28 -3.70
C HIS A 397 3.79 -42.44 -2.78
N ASP A 398 4.51 -42.55 -1.65
CA ASP A 398 4.26 -43.59 -0.62
C ASP A 398 3.18 -43.21 0.41
N HIS A 399 2.61 -41.97 0.29
CA HIS A 399 1.61 -41.43 1.21
C HIS A 399 0.40 -40.81 0.46
N PRO A 400 -0.43 -41.62 -0.22
CA PRO A 400 -1.48 -41.14 -1.13
C PRO A 400 -2.56 -40.25 -0.49
N GLY A 401 -2.66 -40.26 0.86
CA GLY A 401 -3.60 -39.41 1.61
C GLY A 401 -3.07 -38.03 1.94
N VAL A 402 -1.77 -37.78 1.75
CA VAL A 402 -1.11 -36.50 2.10
C VAL A 402 -1.00 -35.62 0.87
N ARG A 403 -1.16 -34.32 1.06
CA ARG A 403 -1.06 -33.30 0.03
C ARG A 403 0.02 -32.29 0.41
N TYR A 404 0.51 -31.50 -0.56
CA TYR A 404 1.34 -30.34 -0.26
C TYR A 404 0.77 -29.07 -0.87
N VAL A 405 1.24 -27.95 -0.37
CA VAL A 405 0.95 -26.61 -0.89
C VAL A 405 2.14 -25.70 -0.69
N ILE A 406 2.40 -24.85 -1.68
CA ILE A 406 3.42 -23.81 -1.56
C ILE A 406 2.85 -22.62 -0.81
N VAL A 407 3.52 -22.21 0.28
CA VAL A 407 3.10 -21.11 1.16
C VAL A 407 4.08 -19.95 1.01
N ASN A 408 3.54 -18.74 0.93
CA ASN A 408 4.38 -17.54 0.96
C ASN A 408 5.09 -17.43 2.32
N GLU A 409 6.42 -17.54 2.32
CA GLU A 409 7.23 -17.47 3.55
C GLU A 409 7.74 -16.05 3.86
N SER A 410 7.39 -15.02 3.07
CA SER A 410 7.83 -13.64 3.31
C SER A 410 7.58 -13.24 4.75
N GLY A 411 8.61 -12.69 5.42
CA GLY A 411 8.55 -12.32 6.82
C GLY A 411 8.60 -13.47 7.83
N ALA A 412 8.64 -14.76 7.43
CA ALA A 412 8.80 -15.87 8.38
C ALA A 412 10.13 -15.79 9.15
N SER A 413 11.19 -15.37 8.50
CA SER A 413 12.49 -15.09 9.13
C SER A 413 12.44 -13.88 10.07
N VAL A 414 11.64 -12.87 9.75
CA VAL A 414 11.42 -11.71 10.64
C VAL A 414 10.69 -12.16 11.91
N TYR A 415 9.61 -12.95 11.76
CA TYR A 415 8.92 -13.55 12.90
C TYR A 415 9.88 -14.38 13.75
N SER A 416 10.62 -15.30 13.14
CA SER A 416 11.49 -16.23 13.87
C SER A 416 12.58 -15.53 14.72
N ALA A 417 13.05 -14.37 14.28
CA ALA A 417 14.01 -13.53 14.98
C ALA A 417 13.38 -12.60 16.03
N SER A 418 12.05 -12.45 16.03
CA SER A 418 11.33 -11.53 16.89
C SER A 418 11.37 -11.92 18.37
N GLU A 419 11.12 -10.94 19.24
CA GLU A 419 10.94 -11.17 20.67
C GLU A 419 9.71 -12.06 20.94
N LEU A 420 8.64 -11.88 20.19
CA LEU A 420 7.43 -12.68 20.29
C LEU A 420 7.73 -14.17 20.05
N ALA A 421 8.45 -14.51 18.96
CA ALA A 421 8.80 -15.89 18.66
C ALA A 421 9.74 -16.51 19.69
N ARG A 422 10.60 -15.70 20.33
CA ARG A 422 11.43 -16.15 21.46
C ARG A 422 10.59 -16.46 22.70
N HIS A 423 9.53 -15.72 22.94
CA HIS A 423 8.58 -15.99 24.01
C HIS A 423 7.72 -17.21 23.73
N GLU A 424 7.22 -17.36 22.51
CA GLU A 424 6.40 -18.53 22.12
C GLU A 424 7.23 -19.84 22.16
N PHE A 425 8.51 -19.78 21.79
CA PHE A 425 9.39 -20.96 21.65
C PHE A 425 10.80 -20.67 22.21
N PRO A 426 10.94 -20.55 23.54
CA PRO A 426 12.23 -20.23 24.16
C PRO A 426 13.30 -21.31 23.94
N GLU A 427 12.89 -22.58 23.83
CA GLU A 427 13.78 -23.74 23.63
C GLU A 427 14.30 -23.84 22.18
N LEU A 428 13.65 -23.18 21.20
CA LEU A 428 13.99 -23.37 19.80
C LEU A 428 14.97 -22.32 19.30
N THR A 429 15.85 -22.75 18.40
CA THR A 429 16.69 -21.82 17.64
C THR A 429 15.86 -21.01 16.63
N VAL A 430 16.37 -19.84 16.24
CA VAL A 430 15.72 -18.93 15.27
C VAL A 430 15.26 -19.71 14.01
N GLU A 431 16.13 -20.58 13.49
CA GLU A 431 15.87 -21.32 12.24
C GLU A 431 14.71 -22.31 12.32
N LYS A 432 14.45 -22.90 13.48
CA LYS A 432 13.34 -23.88 13.67
C LYS A 432 11.97 -23.20 13.81
N ARG A 433 11.94 -21.94 14.24
CA ARG A 433 10.69 -21.18 14.44
C ARG A 433 10.03 -20.79 13.12
N SER A 434 10.80 -20.60 12.03
CA SER A 434 10.25 -20.26 10.72
C SER A 434 9.36 -21.36 10.15
N ALA A 435 9.75 -22.62 10.28
CA ALA A 435 8.94 -23.76 9.82
C ALA A 435 7.59 -23.85 10.55
N ILE A 436 7.54 -23.52 11.85
CA ILE A 436 6.28 -23.45 12.61
C ILE A 436 5.39 -22.34 12.03
N SER A 437 5.96 -21.17 11.74
CA SER A 437 5.20 -20.07 11.16
C SER A 437 4.64 -20.44 9.78
N ILE A 438 5.41 -21.11 8.93
CA ILE A 438 4.95 -21.60 7.62
C ILE A 438 3.76 -22.54 7.76
N ALA A 439 3.81 -23.51 8.70
CA ALA A 439 2.69 -24.41 8.97
C ALA A 439 1.44 -23.66 9.45
N ARG A 440 1.59 -22.74 10.41
CA ARG A 440 0.50 -21.95 10.99
C ARG A 440 -0.12 -20.97 9.99
N ARG A 441 0.64 -20.44 9.03
CA ARG A 441 0.11 -19.60 7.94
C ARG A 441 -0.90 -20.35 7.07
N LEU A 442 -0.74 -21.65 6.93
CA LEU A 442 -1.71 -22.45 6.20
C LEU A 442 -2.96 -22.69 7.04
N GLN A 443 -2.80 -22.91 8.36
CA GLN A 443 -3.93 -23.13 9.27
C GLN A 443 -4.78 -21.89 9.47
N ASP A 444 -4.15 -20.72 9.70
CA ASP A 444 -4.82 -19.41 9.78
C ASP A 444 -3.86 -18.29 9.36
N PRO A 445 -3.90 -17.86 8.07
CA PRO A 445 -3.03 -16.81 7.56
C PRO A 445 -3.13 -15.50 8.34
N LEU A 446 -4.36 -15.06 8.65
CA LEU A 446 -4.60 -13.82 9.38
C LEU A 446 -3.95 -13.84 10.77
N ALA A 447 -4.22 -14.92 11.55
CA ALA A 447 -3.72 -15.05 12.91
C ALA A 447 -2.18 -15.08 12.99
N GLU A 448 -1.52 -15.60 11.96
CA GLU A 448 -0.06 -15.70 11.94
C GLU A 448 0.61 -14.45 11.34
N LEU A 449 0.06 -13.88 10.26
CA LEU A 449 0.68 -12.74 9.57
C LEU A 449 0.63 -11.44 10.40
N VAL A 450 -0.37 -11.26 11.25
CA VAL A 450 -0.45 -10.10 12.16
C VAL A 450 0.63 -10.08 13.25
N LYS A 451 1.41 -11.15 13.41
CA LYS A 451 2.53 -11.23 14.35
C LYS A 451 3.78 -10.48 13.88
N ILE A 452 3.82 -10.07 12.64
CA ILE A 452 4.93 -9.35 12.01
C ILE A 452 4.46 -8.00 11.47
N ASP A 453 5.41 -7.08 11.29
CA ASP A 453 5.14 -5.82 10.59
C ASP A 453 4.64 -6.10 9.17
N ALA A 454 3.52 -5.51 8.78
CA ALA A 454 2.90 -5.71 7.47
C ALA A 454 3.85 -5.42 6.30
N LYS A 455 4.82 -4.51 6.48
CA LYS A 455 5.89 -4.25 5.50
C LYS A 455 6.81 -5.45 5.25
N SER A 456 6.87 -6.39 6.17
CA SER A 456 7.69 -7.60 6.02
C SER A 456 6.99 -8.68 5.20
N ILE A 457 5.70 -8.50 4.89
CA ILE A 457 4.92 -9.37 4.02
C ILE A 457 5.19 -8.94 2.58
N GLY A 458 5.58 -9.86 1.71
CA GLY A 458 5.84 -9.57 0.30
C GLY A 458 4.53 -9.38 -0.47
N VAL A 459 4.13 -8.13 -0.68
CA VAL A 459 2.86 -7.75 -1.34
C VAL A 459 3.06 -7.01 -2.67
N GLY A 460 4.32 -6.75 -3.06
CA GLY A 460 4.58 -6.11 -4.34
C GLY A 460 6.05 -5.87 -4.67
N GLN A 461 6.34 -5.77 -5.97
CA GLN A 461 7.70 -5.68 -6.50
C GLN A 461 8.48 -4.44 -6.05
N TYR A 462 7.80 -3.28 -5.93
CA TYR A 462 8.42 -1.99 -5.58
C TYR A 462 8.18 -1.56 -4.14
N GLN A 463 7.78 -2.48 -3.27
CA GLN A 463 7.41 -2.22 -1.87
C GLN A 463 8.49 -1.45 -1.08
N HIS A 464 9.78 -1.70 -1.37
CA HIS A 464 10.90 -1.04 -0.69
C HIS A 464 11.36 0.27 -1.36
N ASP A 465 10.73 0.67 -2.48
CA ASP A 465 11.11 1.87 -3.22
C ASP A 465 10.09 3.02 -3.08
N VAL A 466 8.96 2.76 -2.45
CA VAL A 466 7.91 3.76 -2.18
C VAL A 466 8.11 4.43 -0.82
N ASN A 467 7.37 5.50 -0.55
CA ASN A 467 7.38 6.18 0.74
C ASN A 467 6.99 5.23 1.89
N GLN A 468 7.95 4.89 2.75
CA GLN A 468 7.78 3.87 3.79
C GLN A 468 6.78 4.27 4.88
N LYS A 469 6.60 5.57 5.15
CA LYS A 469 5.61 6.06 6.11
C LYS A 469 4.19 5.86 5.57
N LYS A 470 3.93 6.33 4.34
CA LYS A 470 2.63 6.12 3.67
C LYS A 470 2.30 4.63 3.54
N LEU A 471 3.30 3.83 3.16
CA LEU A 471 3.14 2.37 3.06
C LEU A 471 2.71 1.76 4.40
N THR A 472 3.42 2.07 5.49
CA THR A 472 3.09 1.56 6.83
C THR A 472 1.65 1.94 7.21
N GLU A 473 1.29 3.22 7.12
CA GLU A 473 -0.04 3.71 7.47
C GLU A 473 -1.15 3.02 6.64
N SER A 474 -0.88 2.72 5.38
CA SER A 474 -1.85 2.06 4.49
C SER A 474 -1.97 0.56 4.78
N LEU A 475 -0.86 -0.14 5.00
CA LEU A 475 -0.89 -1.57 5.29
C LEU A 475 -1.46 -1.85 6.70
N ASP A 476 -1.13 -1.05 7.71
CA ASP A 476 -1.70 -1.16 9.06
C ASP A 476 -3.22 -0.96 9.02
N PHE A 477 -3.69 0.02 8.25
CA PHE A 477 -5.13 0.23 8.05
C PHE A 477 -5.81 -0.99 7.43
N VAL A 478 -5.18 -1.67 6.48
CA VAL A 478 -5.70 -2.92 5.88
C VAL A 478 -5.79 -4.02 6.93
N VAL A 479 -4.73 -4.21 7.73
CA VAL A 479 -4.73 -5.23 8.79
C VAL A 479 -5.86 -4.97 9.79
N ASP A 480 -5.97 -3.74 10.30
CA ASP A 480 -7.03 -3.35 11.24
C ASP A 480 -8.42 -3.58 10.63
N THR A 481 -8.62 -3.17 9.37
CA THR A 481 -9.90 -3.36 8.68
C THR A 481 -10.26 -4.83 8.56
N VAL A 482 -9.35 -5.68 8.09
CA VAL A 482 -9.61 -7.12 7.89
C VAL A 482 -9.86 -7.82 9.22
N VAL A 483 -9.05 -7.55 10.25
CA VAL A 483 -9.23 -8.16 11.59
C VAL A 483 -10.63 -7.85 12.14
N ASN A 484 -11.08 -6.60 12.03
CA ASN A 484 -12.39 -6.20 12.53
C ASN A 484 -13.55 -6.72 11.67
N GLN A 485 -13.38 -6.83 10.34
CA GLN A 485 -14.38 -7.43 9.46
C GLN A 485 -14.56 -8.93 9.71
N VAL A 486 -13.48 -9.68 9.92
CA VAL A 486 -13.52 -11.13 10.22
C VAL A 486 -14.07 -11.37 11.63
N GLY A 487 -13.68 -10.53 12.58
CA GLY A 487 -13.95 -10.72 14.00
C GLY A 487 -12.96 -11.71 14.66
N VAL A 488 -12.78 -11.57 15.96
CA VAL A 488 -11.71 -12.25 16.70
C VAL A 488 -12.27 -13.08 17.86
N ASN A 489 -11.95 -14.36 17.90
CA ASN A 489 -12.26 -15.20 19.07
C ASN A 489 -11.34 -14.79 20.24
N ILE A 490 -11.93 -14.26 21.31
CA ILE A 490 -11.19 -13.73 22.46
C ILE A 490 -10.45 -14.81 23.24
N ASN A 491 -10.95 -16.07 23.22
CA ASN A 491 -10.37 -17.18 23.97
C ASN A 491 -9.16 -17.81 23.26
N THR A 492 -9.04 -17.67 21.93
CA THR A 492 -7.95 -18.30 21.17
C THR A 492 -6.96 -17.30 20.56
N ALA A 493 -7.35 -16.03 20.41
CA ALA A 493 -6.53 -15.02 19.78
C ALA A 493 -5.23 -14.72 20.52
N SER A 494 -4.14 -14.50 19.77
CA SER A 494 -2.87 -13.99 20.30
C SER A 494 -2.98 -12.52 20.72
N PRO A 495 -2.09 -12.01 21.62
CA PRO A 495 -2.04 -10.60 21.93
C PRO A 495 -1.84 -9.71 20.69
N SER A 496 -1.08 -10.19 19.71
CA SER A 496 -0.84 -9.48 18.45
C SER A 496 -2.13 -9.32 17.63
N LEU A 497 -2.93 -10.37 17.50
CA LEU A 497 -4.21 -10.30 16.81
C LEU A 497 -5.20 -9.39 17.54
N LEU A 498 -5.30 -9.51 18.86
CA LEU A 498 -6.16 -8.67 19.69
C LEU A 498 -5.81 -7.19 19.60
N ALA A 499 -4.54 -6.84 19.43
CA ALA A 499 -4.08 -5.44 19.34
C ALA A 499 -4.60 -4.69 18.09
N HIS A 500 -5.06 -5.42 17.06
CA HIS A 500 -5.70 -4.87 15.86
C HIS A 500 -7.22 -4.73 15.98
N VAL A 501 -7.81 -5.23 17.08
CA VAL A 501 -9.24 -5.02 17.34
C VAL A 501 -9.49 -3.58 17.75
N ALA A 502 -10.48 -2.95 17.12
CA ALA A 502 -10.88 -1.58 17.40
C ALA A 502 -11.01 -1.31 18.90
N GLY A 503 -10.39 -0.25 19.38
CA GLY A 503 -10.42 0.13 20.79
C GLY A 503 -9.45 -0.63 21.71
N LEU A 504 -8.79 -1.68 21.26
CA LEU A 504 -7.75 -2.40 22.01
C LEU A 504 -6.36 -1.85 21.66
N ASN A 505 -5.46 -1.97 22.61
CA ASN A 505 -4.03 -1.68 22.43
C ASN A 505 -3.21 -2.85 22.97
N LYS A 506 -1.90 -2.84 22.76
CA LYS A 506 -0.98 -3.90 23.20
C LYS A 506 -1.17 -4.29 24.66
N THR A 507 -1.23 -3.32 25.57
CA THR A 507 -1.37 -3.58 27.00
C THR A 507 -2.71 -4.24 27.35
N ILE A 508 -3.80 -3.78 26.77
CA ILE A 508 -5.13 -4.37 26.99
C ILE A 508 -5.16 -5.79 26.41
N SER A 509 -4.59 -6.01 25.24
CA SER A 509 -4.51 -7.32 24.58
C SER A 509 -3.72 -8.33 25.40
N GLU A 510 -2.58 -7.94 25.99
CA GLU A 510 -1.80 -8.74 26.92
C GLU A 510 -2.61 -9.05 28.20
N ASN A 511 -3.34 -8.09 28.74
CA ASN A 511 -4.20 -8.28 29.90
C ASN A 511 -5.38 -9.22 29.63
N ILE A 512 -5.96 -9.22 28.43
CA ILE A 512 -7.01 -10.19 28.04
C ILE A 512 -6.45 -11.61 28.08
N VAL A 513 -5.28 -11.83 27.50
CA VAL A 513 -4.64 -13.14 27.49
C VAL A 513 -4.32 -13.59 28.90
N LYS A 514 -3.69 -12.73 29.71
CA LYS A 514 -3.39 -13.01 31.12
C LYS A 514 -4.66 -13.33 31.92
N TYR A 515 -5.73 -12.54 31.73
CA TYR A 515 -7.00 -12.75 32.42
C TYR A 515 -7.58 -14.15 32.13
N ARG A 516 -7.59 -14.59 30.86
CA ARG A 516 -8.11 -15.92 30.51
C ARG A 516 -7.22 -17.09 31.02
N GLU A 517 -5.91 -16.84 31.17
CA GLU A 517 -4.99 -17.81 31.75
C GLU A 517 -5.17 -17.95 33.27
N GLU A 518 -5.47 -16.87 33.97
CA GLU A 518 -5.64 -16.85 35.42
C GLU A 518 -7.06 -17.21 35.85
N GLU A 519 -8.09 -16.69 35.19
CA GLU A 519 -9.50 -16.79 35.57
C GLU A 519 -10.28 -17.83 34.74
N GLY A 520 -9.64 -18.43 33.71
CA GLY A 520 -10.27 -19.34 32.77
C GLY A 520 -10.92 -18.63 31.59
N MET A 521 -11.61 -19.41 30.75
CA MET A 521 -12.24 -18.92 29.53
C MET A 521 -13.24 -17.79 29.80
N ILE A 522 -13.24 -16.80 28.94
CA ILE A 522 -14.22 -15.71 28.93
C ILE A 522 -15.51 -16.27 28.29
N LEU A 523 -16.60 -16.30 29.06
CA LEU A 523 -17.86 -16.91 28.67
C LEU A 523 -18.97 -15.92 28.31
N SER A 524 -18.71 -14.61 28.38
CA SER A 524 -19.65 -13.57 27.98
C SER A 524 -18.96 -12.25 27.70
N ARG A 525 -19.56 -11.41 26.83
CA ARG A 525 -19.07 -10.05 26.61
C ARG A 525 -19.09 -9.18 27.87
N ALA A 526 -20.04 -9.42 28.79
CA ALA A 526 -20.10 -8.73 30.06
C ALA A 526 -18.85 -9.01 30.92
N GLN A 527 -18.28 -10.23 30.84
CA GLN A 527 -17.09 -10.63 31.59
C GLN A 527 -15.84 -9.87 31.10
N ILE A 528 -15.77 -9.46 29.83
CA ILE A 528 -14.66 -8.67 29.25
C ILE A 528 -14.42 -7.38 30.05
N LYS A 529 -15.47 -6.77 30.59
CA LYS A 529 -15.36 -5.55 31.42
C LYS A 529 -14.53 -5.73 32.68
N LYS A 530 -14.24 -6.96 33.10
CA LYS A 530 -13.41 -7.27 34.27
C LYS A 530 -11.91 -7.26 33.94
N VAL A 531 -11.54 -7.23 32.67
CA VAL A 531 -10.15 -7.21 32.23
C VAL A 531 -9.47 -5.90 32.69
N PRO A 532 -8.31 -5.97 33.36
CA PRO A 532 -7.61 -4.78 33.84
C PRO A 532 -7.27 -3.81 32.69
N ARG A 533 -7.43 -2.52 32.96
CA ARG A 533 -7.21 -1.40 32.03
C ARG A 533 -8.14 -1.32 30.81
N LEU A 534 -9.12 -2.21 30.69
CA LEU A 534 -10.14 -2.11 29.66
C LEU A 534 -11.26 -1.16 30.17
N GLY A 535 -11.18 0.11 29.77
CA GLY A 535 -12.18 1.12 30.14
C GLY A 535 -13.47 1.01 29.31
N ALA A 536 -14.51 1.76 29.73
CA ALA A 536 -15.82 1.73 29.07
C ALA A 536 -15.75 2.06 27.57
N LYS A 537 -14.95 3.07 27.16
CA LYS A 537 -14.77 3.45 25.77
C LYS A 537 -14.09 2.36 24.94
N ALA A 538 -13.03 1.73 25.48
CA ALA A 538 -12.36 0.62 24.82
C ALA A 538 -13.30 -0.58 24.64
N PHE A 539 -14.10 -0.90 25.67
CA PHE A 539 -15.13 -1.94 25.58
C PHE A 539 -16.17 -1.63 24.52
N GLU A 540 -16.71 -0.42 24.47
CA GLU A 540 -17.66 0.02 23.47
C GLU A 540 -17.10 -0.20 22.05
N GLN A 541 -15.87 0.23 21.79
CA GLN A 541 -15.25 0.10 20.47
C GLN A 541 -14.95 -1.37 20.09
N ALA A 542 -14.61 -2.22 21.05
CA ALA A 542 -14.12 -3.59 20.79
C ALA A 542 -15.21 -4.67 20.80
N ALA A 543 -16.25 -4.49 21.64
CA ALA A 543 -17.16 -5.58 22.01
C ALA A 543 -17.84 -6.28 20.83
N GLY A 544 -18.22 -5.54 19.81
CA GLY A 544 -18.88 -6.08 18.62
C GLY A 544 -17.95 -6.85 17.68
N PHE A 545 -16.64 -6.68 17.79
CA PHE A 545 -15.63 -7.37 16.98
C PHE A 545 -15.06 -8.62 17.65
N LEU A 546 -15.31 -8.78 18.96
CA LEU A 546 -14.90 -9.95 19.71
C LEU A 546 -15.98 -11.04 19.66
N ARG A 547 -15.58 -12.28 19.44
CA ARG A 547 -16.44 -13.47 19.36
C ARG A 547 -16.17 -14.39 20.54
N ILE A 548 -17.24 -14.94 21.10
CA ILE A 548 -17.20 -15.90 22.22
C ILE A 548 -18.08 -17.10 21.85
N PRO A 549 -17.55 -18.07 21.11
CA PRO A 549 -18.31 -19.26 20.71
C PRO A 549 -18.86 -20.06 21.89
N GLU A 550 -18.18 -20.01 23.03
CA GLU A 550 -18.52 -20.75 24.26
C GLU A 550 -19.61 -20.04 25.10
N SER A 551 -20.07 -18.85 24.68
CA SER A 551 -21.10 -18.12 25.40
C SER A 551 -22.46 -18.81 25.34
N LYS A 552 -23.20 -18.74 26.43
CA LYS A 552 -24.60 -19.14 26.47
C LYS A 552 -25.51 -18.20 25.67
N ASN A 553 -25.12 -16.95 25.51
CA ASN A 553 -25.81 -15.98 24.68
C ASN A 553 -25.25 -16.05 23.25
N ILE A 554 -26.07 -16.53 22.32
CA ILE A 554 -25.68 -16.69 20.92
C ILE A 554 -25.19 -15.35 20.29
N LEU A 555 -25.70 -14.22 20.76
CA LEU A 555 -25.34 -12.90 20.27
C LEU A 555 -23.85 -12.57 20.54
N ASP A 556 -23.25 -13.16 21.57
CA ASP A 556 -21.83 -12.97 21.88
C ASP A 556 -20.90 -13.62 20.81
N ASN A 557 -21.44 -14.54 20.01
CA ASN A 557 -20.74 -15.14 18.86
C ASN A 557 -21.14 -14.55 17.50
N THR A 558 -21.71 -13.34 17.50
CA THR A 558 -22.12 -12.63 16.29
C THR A 558 -21.43 -11.25 16.19
N GLY A 559 -21.62 -10.55 15.08
CA GLY A 559 -21.20 -9.14 14.91
C GLY A 559 -22.15 -8.14 15.55
N VAL A 560 -23.24 -8.57 16.16
CA VAL A 560 -24.21 -7.67 16.81
C VAL A 560 -23.56 -7.00 18.02
N HIS A 561 -23.64 -5.67 18.07
CA HIS A 561 -23.09 -4.91 19.19
C HIS A 561 -23.96 -5.04 20.46
N PRO A 562 -23.36 -5.10 21.67
CA PRO A 562 -24.15 -5.23 22.91
C PRO A 562 -25.16 -4.12 23.16
N GLU A 563 -25.00 -2.94 22.58
CA GLU A 563 -25.97 -1.85 22.65
C GLU A 563 -27.31 -2.19 22.01
N SER A 564 -27.32 -3.11 21.03
CA SER A 564 -28.52 -3.54 20.29
C SER A 564 -29.12 -4.86 20.81
N TYR A 565 -28.63 -5.42 21.91
CA TYR A 565 -29.11 -6.72 22.40
C TYR A 565 -30.59 -6.68 22.78
N LYS A 566 -31.04 -5.61 23.42
CA LYS A 566 -32.45 -5.44 23.83
C LYS A 566 -33.39 -5.39 22.63
N GLU A 567 -32.95 -4.73 21.56
CA GLU A 567 -33.71 -4.62 20.32
C GLU A 567 -33.78 -5.96 19.59
N VAL A 568 -32.72 -6.75 19.63
CA VAL A 568 -32.70 -8.11 19.08
C VAL A 568 -33.57 -9.06 19.90
N GLU A 569 -33.58 -8.96 21.22
CA GLU A 569 -34.49 -9.73 22.07
C GLU A 569 -35.95 -9.40 21.74
N LYS A 570 -36.29 -8.12 21.51
CA LYS A 570 -37.62 -7.71 21.04
C LYS A 570 -37.94 -8.28 19.65
N LEU A 571 -36.95 -8.26 18.73
CA LEU A 571 -37.10 -8.87 17.40
C LEU A 571 -37.46 -10.35 17.52
N PHE A 572 -36.74 -11.10 18.38
CA PHE A 572 -37.04 -12.51 18.61
C PHE A 572 -38.43 -12.74 19.19
N GLN A 573 -38.89 -11.89 20.11
CA GLN A 573 -40.25 -11.95 20.65
C GLN A 573 -41.29 -11.70 19.57
N LEU A 574 -41.10 -10.66 18.74
CA LEU A 574 -42.04 -10.32 17.67
C LEU A 574 -42.16 -11.39 16.58
N LEU A 575 -41.05 -12.08 16.32
CA LEU A 575 -40.99 -13.16 15.32
C LEU A 575 -41.21 -14.55 15.92
N GLU A 576 -41.46 -14.65 17.24
CA GLU A 576 -41.60 -15.92 17.97
C GLU A 576 -40.40 -16.86 17.67
N ILE A 577 -39.19 -16.34 17.82
CA ILE A 577 -37.93 -17.09 17.64
C ILE A 577 -37.42 -17.44 19.04
N THR A 578 -37.25 -18.76 19.31
CA THR A 578 -36.60 -19.26 20.53
C THR A 578 -35.17 -19.72 20.27
N ASP A 579 -34.92 -20.27 19.10
CA ASP A 579 -33.64 -20.77 18.65
C ASP A 579 -33.39 -20.36 17.19
N LEU A 580 -32.11 -20.22 16.78
CA LEU A 580 -31.74 -19.87 15.41
C LEU A 580 -31.71 -21.11 14.50
N ASP A 581 -32.82 -21.78 14.38
CA ASP A 581 -33.04 -22.92 13.49
C ASP A 581 -33.42 -22.49 12.04
N ALA A 582 -33.72 -23.48 11.19
CA ALA A 582 -34.12 -23.21 9.80
C ALA A 582 -35.41 -22.37 9.70
N SER A 583 -36.38 -22.60 10.66
CA SER A 583 -37.60 -21.80 10.72
C SER A 583 -37.35 -20.34 11.09
N ALA A 584 -36.47 -20.12 12.05
CA ALA A 584 -36.02 -18.77 12.43
C ALA A 584 -35.33 -18.05 11.26
N GLN A 585 -34.50 -18.78 10.49
CA GLN A 585 -33.85 -18.20 9.30
C GLN A 585 -34.85 -17.76 8.23
N GLU A 586 -35.93 -18.53 7.99
CA GLU A 586 -36.98 -18.11 7.07
C GLU A 586 -37.74 -16.88 7.55
N LYS A 587 -38.08 -16.84 8.85
CA LYS A 587 -38.71 -15.67 9.47
C LYS A 587 -37.84 -14.43 9.37
N LEU A 588 -36.52 -14.54 9.63
CA LEU A 588 -35.56 -13.43 9.53
C LEU A 588 -35.42 -12.93 8.10
N LYS A 589 -35.40 -13.83 7.08
CA LYS A 589 -35.35 -13.43 5.67
C LYS A 589 -36.62 -12.71 5.20
N ALA A 590 -37.76 -13.00 5.80
CA ALA A 590 -39.06 -12.43 5.46
C ALA A 590 -39.30 -11.07 6.11
N VAL A 591 -38.39 -10.56 6.98
CA VAL A 591 -38.57 -9.29 7.70
C VAL A 591 -38.66 -8.11 6.77
N ASN A 592 -39.72 -7.33 6.88
CA ASN A 592 -39.77 -6.01 6.26
C ASN A 592 -38.95 -5.01 7.07
N ILE A 593 -37.77 -4.65 6.52
CA ILE A 593 -36.79 -3.80 7.20
C ILE A 593 -37.37 -2.46 7.63
N LYS A 594 -38.20 -1.79 6.78
CA LYS A 594 -38.76 -0.47 7.09
C LYS A 594 -39.73 -0.49 8.26
N GLU A 595 -40.62 -1.47 8.28
CA GLU A 595 -41.61 -1.62 9.33
C GLU A 595 -40.96 -2.03 10.64
N MET A 596 -40.07 -3.02 10.57
CA MET A 596 -39.40 -3.55 11.76
C MET A 596 -38.44 -2.53 12.36
N SER A 597 -37.72 -1.74 11.56
CA SER A 597 -36.83 -0.70 12.07
C SER A 597 -37.60 0.36 12.88
N THR A 598 -38.79 0.71 12.44
CA THR A 598 -39.66 1.64 13.17
C THR A 598 -40.16 1.03 14.49
N GLN A 599 -40.53 -0.26 14.48
CA GLN A 599 -41.02 -0.95 15.69
C GLN A 599 -39.92 -1.15 16.75
N LEU A 600 -38.71 -1.35 16.32
CA LEU A 600 -37.54 -1.59 17.18
C LEU A 600 -36.78 -0.31 17.56
N ASP A 601 -37.14 0.83 16.98
CA ASP A 601 -36.39 2.09 17.12
C ASP A 601 -34.91 1.94 16.74
N LEU A 602 -34.66 1.17 15.66
CA LEU A 602 -33.33 0.92 15.08
C LEU A 602 -33.25 1.55 13.69
N GLY A 603 -32.03 1.99 13.32
CA GLY A 603 -31.80 2.39 11.95
C GLY A 603 -31.91 1.20 10.97
N PRO A 604 -32.38 1.45 9.73
CA PRO A 604 -32.59 0.38 8.76
C PRO A 604 -31.28 -0.33 8.34
N GLU A 605 -30.16 0.36 8.29
CA GLU A 605 -28.87 -0.26 7.95
C GLU A 605 -28.34 -1.12 9.09
N THR A 606 -28.49 -0.65 10.34
CA THR A 606 -28.16 -1.44 11.53
C THR A 606 -29.00 -2.71 11.61
N LEU A 607 -30.32 -2.62 11.35
CA LEU A 607 -31.19 -3.80 11.36
C LEU A 607 -30.83 -4.81 10.26
N LYS A 608 -30.48 -4.36 9.06
CA LYS A 608 -30.00 -5.24 7.98
C LYS A 608 -28.77 -6.02 8.40
N ASP A 609 -27.80 -5.33 9.02
CA ASP A 609 -26.56 -5.96 9.50
C ASP A 609 -26.85 -6.98 10.61
N ILE A 610 -27.72 -6.64 11.56
CA ILE A 610 -28.15 -7.56 12.62
C ILE A 610 -28.77 -8.82 12.01
N ILE A 611 -29.70 -8.70 11.09
CA ILE A 611 -30.35 -9.83 10.43
C ILE A 611 -29.33 -10.68 9.66
N ALA A 612 -28.41 -10.04 8.94
CA ALA A 612 -27.33 -10.74 8.22
C ALA A 612 -26.44 -11.58 9.16
N ASP A 613 -26.10 -11.03 10.32
CA ASP A 613 -25.32 -11.72 11.34
C ASP A 613 -26.11 -12.88 11.99
N LEU A 614 -27.39 -12.70 12.25
CA LEU A 614 -28.28 -13.73 12.82
C LEU A 614 -28.57 -14.89 11.85
N LEU A 615 -28.59 -14.61 10.55
CA LEU A 615 -28.75 -15.65 9.52
C LEU A 615 -27.54 -16.59 9.43
N LYS A 616 -26.38 -16.15 9.87
CA LYS A 616 -25.12 -16.92 9.80
C LYS A 616 -24.28 -16.67 11.05
N PRO A 617 -24.76 -17.08 12.24
CA PRO A 617 -24.02 -16.87 13.48
C PRO A 617 -22.68 -17.62 13.45
N GLY A 618 -21.61 -16.98 13.91
CA GLY A 618 -20.27 -17.58 13.96
C GLY A 618 -19.59 -17.82 12.62
N ARG A 619 -20.17 -17.36 11.49
CA ARG A 619 -19.54 -17.49 10.18
C ARG A 619 -18.28 -16.63 10.10
N ASP A 620 -17.22 -17.24 9.60
CA ASP A 620 -16.02 -16.55 9.18
C ASP A 620 -16.25 -15.95 7.77
N LEU A 621 -15.97 -14.66 7.57
CA LEU A 621 -16.11 -14.01 6.27
C LEU A 621 -15.28 -14.73 5.21
N ARG A 622 -14.14 -15.27 5.61
CA ARG A 622 -13.17 -15.96 4.75
C ARG A 622 -13.70 -17.27 4.15
N ASP A 623 -14.73 -17.89 4.74
CA ASP A 623 -15.35 -19.12 4.22
C ASP A 623 -16.00 -18.95 2.83
N SER A 624 -16.13 -17.71 2.36
CA SER A 624 -16.68 -17.39 1.02
C SER A 624 -15.62 -17.29 -0.07
N PHE A 625 -14.34 -17.38 0.26
CA PHE A 625 -13.23 -17.34 -0.68
C PHE A 625 -12.76 -18.75 -1.03
N ASP A 626 -12.05 -18.89 -2.15
CA ASP A 626 -11.54 -20.19 -2.60
C ASP A 626 -10.43 -20.70 -1.68
N ALA A 627 -10.50 -21.99 -1.33
CA ALA A 627 -9.47 -22.64 -0.53
C ALA A 627 -8.19 -22.83 -1.35
N PRO A 628 -7.00 -22.87 -0.70
CA PRO A 628 -5.75 -23.13 -1.39
C PRO A 628 -5.76 -24.46 -2.15
N VAL A 629 -5.18 -24.46 -3.35
CA VAL A 629 -5.06 -25.66 -4.19
C VAL A 629 -4.02 -26.61 -3.60
N LEU A 630 -4.45 -27.78 -3.20
CA LEU A 630 -3.60 -28.84 -2.66
C LEU A 630 -3.11 -29.76 -3.78
N ARG A 631 -1.81 -30.04 -3.84
CA ARG A 631 -1.14 -30.78 -4.93
C ARG A 631 -0.53 -32.09 -4.47
N GLN A 632 -0.27 -33.00 -5.42
CA GLN A 632 0.52 -34.21 -5.24
C GLN A 632 1.76 -34.27 -6.12
N ASP A 633 1.68 -33.72 -7.33
CA ASP A 633 2.72 -33.83 -8.37
C ASP A 633 3.23 -32.45 -8.80
N VAL A 634 4.47 -32.41 -9.30
CA VAL A 634 5.12 -31.19 -9.84
C VAL A 634 5.04 -31.23 -11.37
N LEU A 635 4.73 -30.07 -11.97
CA LEU A 635 4.79 -29.87 -13.43
C LEU A 635 6.16 -29.30 -13.81
N ASP A 636 6.77 -29.82 -14.91
CA ASP A 636 7.97 -29.21 -15.51
C ASP A 636 7.56 -28.27 -16.66
N ILE A 637 8.29 -27.16 -16.83
CA ILE A 637 8.07 -26.21 -17.92
C ILE A 637 8.18 -26.88 -19.30
N LYS A 638 8.96 -27.97 -19.39
CA LYS A 638 9.14 -28.75 -20.62
C LYS A 638 7.91 -29.59 -20.99
N ASP A 639 7.05 -29.85 -20.02
CA ASP A 639 5.81 -30.62 -20.22
C ASP A 639 4.66 -29.74 -20.67
N LEU A 640 4.87 -28.41 -20.68
CA LEU A 640 3.88 -27.45 -21.10
C LEU A 640 3.80 -27.34 -22.63
N HIS A 641 2.56 -27.15 -23.13
CA HIS A 641 2.31 -26.89 -24.54
C HIS A 641 1.52 -25.60 -24.75
N ILE A 642 1.83 -24.88 -25.83
CA ILE A 642 1.06 -23.68 -26.20
C ILE A 642 -0.40 -24.07 -26.41
N GLY A 643 -1.33 -23.31 -25.87
CA GLY A 643 -2.77 -23.58 -25.88
C GLY A 643 -3.25 -24.52 -24.76
N GLN A 644 -2.34 -25.09 -23.96
CA GLN A 644 -2.71 -25.94 -22.83
C GLN A 644 -3.51 -25.16 -21.80
N LYS A 645 -4.64 -25.73 -21.37
CA LYS A 645 -5.48 -25.21 -20.30
C LYS A 645 -4.99 -25.72 -18.95
N LEU A 646 -4.78 -24.82 -18.00
CA LEU A 646 -4.32 -25.11 -16.65
C LEU A 646 -5.14 -24.35 -15.63
N GLU A 647 -5.17 -24.85 -14.41
CA GLU A 647 -5.63 -24.10 -13.23
C GLU A 647 -4.42 -23.52 -12.50
N GLY A 648 -4.54 -22.30 -12.04
CA GLY A 648 -3.47 -21.63 -11.30
C GLY A 648 -4.00 -20.71 -10.23
N VAL A 649 -3.14 -20.36 -9.28
CA VAL A 649 -3.45 -19.43 -8.21
C VAL A 649 -2.71 -18.12 -8.43
N VAL A 650 -3.42 -17.01 -8.41
CA VAL A 650 -2.83 -15.67 -8.53
C VAL A 650 -1.96 -15.38 -7.33
N ARG A 651 -0.65 -15.23 -7.54
CA ARG A 651 0.35 -14.95 -6.49
C ARG A 651 0.57 -13.48 -6.27
N ASN A 652 0.53 -12.70 -7.34
CA ASN A 652 0.76 -11.26 -7.28
C ASN A 652 0.06 -10.55 -8.41
N VAL A 653 -0.50 -9.38 -8.14
CA VAL A 653 -1.10 -8.49 -9.13
C VAL A 653 -0.25 -7.23 -9.20
N VAL A 654 0.08 -6.83 -10.42
CA VAL A 654 0.92 -5.64 -10.72
C VAL A 654 0.24 -4.82 -11.82
N ASP A 655 0.65 -3.55 -11.99
CA ASP A 655 0.01 -2.62 -12.95
C ASP A 655 -0.08 -3.17 -14.39
N PHE A 656 0.89 -3.98 -14.80
CA PHE A 656 0.98 -4.52 -16.16
C PHE A 656 0.44 -5.95 -16.31
N GLY A 657 -0.02 -6.60 -15.21
CA GLY A 657 -0.54 -7.96 -15.28
C GLY A 657 -0.65 -8.67 -13.95
N ALA A 658 -0.72 -9.99 -13.99
CA ALA A 658 -0.72 -10.84 -12.80
C ALA A 658 0.24 -12.02 -12.95
N PHE A 659 0.89 -12.39 -11.85
CA PHE A 659 1.70 -13.59 -11.75
C PHE A 659 0.86 -14.72 -11.16
N VAL A 660 0.87 -15.86 -11.83
CA VAL A 660 0.02 -17.01 -11.51
C VAL A 660 0.87 -18.25 -11.36
N ASP A 661 0.76 -18.89 -10.22
CA ASP A 661 1.35 -20.19 -9.94
C ASP A 661 0.51 -21.28 -10.61
N ILE A 662 1.05 -21.86 -11.66
CA ILE A 662 0.44 -22.99 -12.39
C ILE A 662 1.08 -24.35 -12.04
N GLY A 663 1.96 -24.38 -11.02
CA GLY A 663 2.63 -25.62 -10.58
C GLY A 663 3.98 -25.86 -11.22
N ILE A 664 4.56 -24.86 -11.89
CA ILE A 664 5.94 -24.85 -12.41
C ILE A 664 6.82 -23.96 -11.53
N HIS A 665 8.13 -23.95 -11.81
CA HIS A 665 9.13 -23.24 -11.00
C HIS A 665 8.90 -21.74 -10.90
N GLU A 666 8.69 -21.09 -12.01
CA GLU A 666 8.44 -19.64 -12.06
C GLU A 666 6.96 -19.37 -12.29
N ASP A 667 6.44 -18.37 -11.62
CA ASP A 667 5.05 -17.96 -11.85
C ASP A 667 4.85 -17.54 -13.30
N GLY A 668 3.79 -18.02 -13.93
CA GLY A 668 3.41 -17.58 -15.26
C GLY A 668 2.87 -16.15 -15.23
N LEU A 669 3.22 -15.33 -16.24
CA LEU A 669 2.75 -13.96 -16.36
C LEU A 669 1.51 -13.88 -17.27
N ILE A 670 0.41 -13.34 -16.76
CA ILE A 670 -0.71 -12.86 -17.56
C ILE A 670 -0.54 -11.36 -17.75
N HIS A 671 -0.18 -10.92 -18.95
CA HIS A 671 -0.13 -9.48 -19.25
C HIS A 671 -1.54 -8.90 -19.31
N ILE A 672 -1.72 -7.62 -18.92
CA ILE A 672 -3.02 -6.95 -18.88
C ILE A 672 -3.84 -7.07 -20.17
N SER A 673 -3.18 -7.08 -21.32
CA SER A 673 -3.83 -7.27 -22.64
C SER A 673 -4.41 -8.68 -22.85
N HIS A 674 -4.11 -9.64 -21.99
CA HIS A 674 -4.53 -11.05 -22.09
C HIS A 674 -5.45 -11.47 -20.93
N MET A 675 -5.90 -10.50 -20.12
CA MET A 675 -6.78 -10.75 -18.98
C MET A 675 -8.25 -10.68 -19.35
N SER A 676 -8.61 -9.88 -20.36
CA SER A 676 -10.00 -9.68 -20.76
C SER A 676 -10.11 -9.38 -22.27
N LYS A 677 -11.25 -9.72 -22.88
CA LYS A 677 -11.60 -9.27 -24.24
C LYS A 677 -12.00 -7.80 -24.29
N GLN A 678 -12.37 -7.23 -23.14
CA GLN A 678 -12.71 -5.81 -23.01
C GLN A 678 -11.51 -5.04 -22.48
N PHE A 679 -11.42 -3.74 -22.79
CA PHE A 679 -10.40 -2.88 -22.26
C PHE A 679 -10.56 -2.75 -20.74
N ILE A 680 -9.50 -3.04 -20.01
CA ILE A 680 -9.40 -2.86 -18.55
C ILE A 680 -8.30 -1.84 -18.24
N LYS A 681 -8.52 -1.02 -17.22
CA LYS A 681 -7.53 -0.01 -16.81
C LYS A 681 -6.48 -0.60 -15.88
N HIS A 682 -6.85 -1.59 -15.10
CA HIS A 682 -5.99 -2.19 -14.11
C HIS A 682 -6.29 -3.69 -13.95
N PRO A 683 -5.27 -4.55 -13.78
CA PRO A 683 -5.42 -5.99 -13.60
C PRO A 683 -6.32 -6.41 -12.43
N SER A 684 -6.34 -5.65 -11.33
CA SER A 684 -7.20 -5.92 -10.16
C SER A 684 -8.70 -5.82 -10.45
N GLN A 685 -9.10 -5.28 -11.60
CA GLN A 685 -10.49 -5.31 -12.06
C GLN A 685 -10.94 -6.71 -12.50
N VAL A 686 -10.01 -7.62 -12.73
CA VAL A 686 -10.27 -8.96 -13.28
C VAL A 686 -9.86 -10.06 -12.32
N VAL A 687 -8.72 -9.91 -11.63
CA VAL A 687 -8.18 -10.91 -10.71
C VAL A 687 -7.62 -10.27 -9.45
N SER A 688 -7.64 -11.03 -8.36
CA SER A 688 -7.08 -10.70 -7.07
C SER A 688 -6.06 -11.75 -6.61
N VAL A 689 -5.15 -11.38 -5.73
CA VAL A 689 -4.21 -12.34 -5.12
C VAL A 689 -4.98 -13.41 -4.37
N GLY A 690 -4.65 -14.67 -4.62
CA GLY A 690 -5.34 -15.83 -4.04
C GLY A 690 -6.43 -16.41 -4.94
N ASP A 691 -6.86 -15.73 -5.99
CA ASP A 691 -7.89 -16.24 -6.90
C ASP A 691 -7.41 -17.50 -7.62
N LEU A 692 -8.31 -18.50 -7.69
CA LEU A 692 -8.15 -19.66 -8.56
C LEU A 692 -8.62 -19.31 -9.96
N VAL A 693 -7.72 -19.34 -10.92
CA VAL A 693 -8.00 -18.95 -12.31
C VAL A 693 -7.72 -20.06 -13.30
N THR A 694 -8.57 -20.16 -14.31
CA THR A 694 -8.27 -20.98 -15.48
C THR A 694 -7.45 -20.16 -16.45
N VAL A 695 -6.29 -20.66 -16.86
CA VAL A 695 -5.35 -20.00 -17.76
C VAL A 695 -5.00 -20.88 -18.95
N TRP A 696 -4.60 -20.24 -20.04
CA TRP A 696 -4.06 -20.89 -21.24
C TRP A 696 -2.61 -20.47 -21.47
N VAL A 697 -1.75 -21.45 -21.73
CA VAL A 697 -0.34 -21.21 -22.05
C VAL A 697 -0.24 -20.54 -23.41
N LYS A 698 0.30 -19.31 -23.46
CA LYS A 698 0.42 -18.52 -24.70
C LYS A 698 1.82 -18.58 -25.31
N LYS A 699 2.84 -18.53 -24.47
CA LYS A 699 4.24 -18.57 -24.89
C LYS A 699 5.08 -19.22 -23.82
N ILE A 700 6.02 -20.05 -24.23
CA ILE A 700 6.99 -20.71 -23.34
C ILE A 700 8.40 -20.28 -23.77
N ASP A 701 9.19 -19.80 -22.83
CA ASP A 701 10.61 -19.49 -22.99
C ASP A 701 11.39 -20.38 -22.04
N VAL A 702 11.81 -21.54 -22.55
CA VAL A 702 12.50 -22.57 -21.75
C VAL A 702 13.88 -22.10 -21.30
N GLU A 703 14.58 -21.27 -22.09
CA GLU A 703 15.93 -20.79 -21.74
C GLU A 703 15.89 -19.77 -20.58
N ARG A 704 14.82 -18.97 -20.51
CA ARG A 704 14.61 -17.97 -19.46
C ARG A 704 13.68 -18.47 -18.35
N GLU A 705 13.20 -19.69 -18.43
CA GLU A 705 12.22 -20.32 -17.53
C GLU A 705 10.93 -19.46 -17.35
N LYS A 706 10.46 -18.80 -18.43
CA LYS A 706 9.28 -17.91 -18.38
C LYS A 706 8.11 -18.46 -19.19
N VAL A 707 6.93 -18.35 -18.61
CA VAL A 707 5.67 -18.71 -19.28
C VAL A 707 4.74 -17.51 -19.31
N ASN A 708 4.24 -17.19 -20.50
CA ASN A 708 3.18 -16.20 -20.65
C ASN A 708 1.83 -16.92 -20.74
N LEU A 709 0.89 -16.44 -19.98
CA LEU A 709 -0.45 -16.99 -19.83
C LEU A 709 -1.52 -16.03 -20.33
N SER A 710 -2.72 -16.54 -20.53
CA SER A 710 -3.91 -15.77 -20.90
C SER A 710 -5.12 -16.25 -20.12
N LEU A 711 -5.97 -15.35 -19.65
CA LEU A 711 -7.32 -15.66 -19.14
C LEU A 711 -8.34 -15.80 -20.27
N VAL A 712 -8.00 -15.36 -21.47
CA VAL A 712 -8.85 -15.48 -22.64
C VAL A 712 -8.48 -16.76 -23.38
N ALA A 713 -9.47 -17.65 -23.58
CA ALA A 713 -9.26 -18.86 -24.34
C ALA A 713 -8.76 -18.52 -25.76
N PRO A 714 -7.79 -19.29 -26.31
CA PRO A 714 -7.38 -19.15 -27.69
C PRO A 714 -8.59 -19.41 -28.63
N ASN A 715 -8.72 -18.58 -29.66
CA ASN A 715 -9.74 -18.86 -30.71
C ASN A 715 -9.30 -20.10 -31.47
N GLU A 716 -10.24 -20.95 -31.89
CA GLU A 716 -9.98 -22.17 -32.69
C GLU A 716 -9.29 -21.91 -34.06
N SER A 717 -8.93 -20.66 -34.34
CA SER A 717 -8.32 -20.20 -35.61
C SER A 717 -6.97 -19.48 -35.45
N ASP A 718 -6.32 -19.50 -34.26
CA ASP A 718 -4.97 -18.95 -34.09
C ASP A 718 -3.90 -20.02 -33.94
#